data_b9535099732833d06adc018dc87aeb99
#
_entry.id   b9535099732833d06adc018dc87aeb99
#
_cell.length_a   1.000
_cell.length_b   1.000
_cell.length_c   1.000
_cell.angle_alpha   90.00
_cell.angle_beta   90.00
_cell.angle_gamma   90.00
#
_symmetry.space_group_name_H-M   'P 1'
#
loop_
_entity.id
_entity.type
_entity.pdbx_description
1 polymer ?
#
loop_
_entity_poly.entity_id
_entity_poly.type
_entity_poly.pdbx_seq_one_letter_code
_entity_poly.pdbx_strand_id
1 'polypeptide(L)'
;MPIIRWSILTILKFKKEGKKKMSIKIALAGNPNSGKTTLFNGLTGSNQFVGNWPGVTVEKKEGKLKGHKDVTITDLPGIYSLSPYTLEEVVARNYLINEKPDVILNIVDGTNIERNLYLSTQLMELGIPVVMAVNMIDIMEKSGDKISIKDLKESLGCEVVEISALKGKGIKEAANKAVELAKKPNHEMVHKFDKKVEDVIEKVEEKIAFDIPKEQQRFFAIKLLERDDKIKEQMKTVPDVENEIKQLEDAFDDDTESIITNERYTYISSVIGKCVSKGNKGKLTTSDKIDKIVTNRWLALPIFAVVMFIVYYVSVTTVGTWATDWANDGVFGDGWHLFGIGTSSYEDASGDYEKQTAAVDAFIEAAKDKGISTDNIEEVLGNEEASEADKTAAVDAFVAEAGVSDITAKAELEDEDGKVTDKFDVTVNDFKTATEAEEPDPADYGVWVPGVPVLIGNLLDSLNCADWLSGLILDGIVAGVGAVLGFVPQMLVLFIFLAFLESCGYMARIAFIMDRIFRKFGLSGKSFIPMLIGSGCGVPGIMASRTIENDRDRKMTIMTTTFVPCGAKLPIIALIAGAFFNNSGWVSTSAYFVGIAAIICSGIILKKTKMFAGDPAPFVMELPAYHWPTLGNVLRSMWERGWSFIKKAGTIILLSTIILWFLMSFGWVDGKFGMLEAEQLNDSILASIGSVIAPIFTPLGWTKAGEGWKMAVAAITGLIAKENVVATFGMLFGFAEVAEDGTEIWGNLAQVMTPIAAYGFLVFNLLCAPCFAAMGAIKREMNNTKWFFTAIGYQTILGYLVALCIYQIGTLVTAGTFGIGTVVAFAIVLVFIYLLFRPYKESNTLNVNIKKASAK
;
A
#
# COMPACT_ATOMS: atom_id res chain seq x y z
N MET A 1 21.81 72.77 12.73
CA MET A 1 20.38 72.35 12.38
C MET A 1 20.16 70.99 11.71
N PRO A 2 21.06 69.94 11.76
CA PRO A 2 20.75 68.59 11.29
C PRO A 2 20.31 67.64 12.38
N ILE A 3 20.59 67.89 13.66
CA ILE A 3 20.32 66.92 14.76
C ILE A 3 18.83 66.88 15.16
N ILE A 4 18.09 68.01 14.99
CA ILE A 4 16.67 68.08 15.37
C ILE A 4 15.78 67.36 14.31
N ARG A 5 16.24 67.23 13.06
CA ARG A 5 15.49 66.51 11.98
C ARG A 5 15.56 64.98 12.10
N TRP A 6 16.64 64.48 12.75
CA TRP A 6 16.78 63.01 12.99
C TRP A 6 15.94 62.52 14.17
N SER A 7 15.82 63.36 15.23
CA SER A 7 14.99 62.99 16.38
C SER A 7 13.49 62.96 16.05
N ILE A 8 13.00 63.87 15.22
CA ILE A 8 11.58 63.89 14.82
C ILE A 8 11.25 62.76 13.85
N LEU A 9 12.16 62.39 12.95
CA LEU A 9 12.01 61.25 12.06
C LEU A 9 12.05 59.89 12.82
N THR A 10 12.85 59.80 13.86
CA THR A 10 12.91 58.60 14.73
C THR A 10 11.66 58.47 15.61
N ILE A 11 11.17 59.61 16.15
CA ILE A 11 9.91 59.62 16.93
C ILE A 11 8.69 59.37 16.04
N LEU A 12 8.69 59.84 14.77
CA LEU A 12 7.63 59.54 13.82
C LEU A 12 7.70 58.07 13.29
N LYS A 13 8.89 57.46 13.22
CA LYS A 13 9.04 56.04 12.95
C LYS A 13 8.56 55.19 14.14
N PHE A 14 8.91 55.53 15.38
CA PHE A 14 8.40 54.88 16.57
C PHE A 14 6.89 55.04 16.75
N LYS A 15 6.29 56.16 16.35
CA LYS A 15 4.83 56.37 16.37
C LYS A 15 4.09 55.63 15.23
N LYS A 16 4.81 55.25 14.14
CA LYS A 16 4.26 54.43 13.05
C LYS A 16 4.38 52.94 13.31
N GLU A 17 5.34 52.52 14.14
CA GLU A 17 5.47 51.12 14.60
C GLU A 17 4.52 50.81 15.77
N GLY A 18 3.90 51.79 16.42
CA GLY A 18 2.96 51.63 17.54
C GLY A 18 1.54 51.21 17.18
N LYS A 19 1.24 50.84 15.93
CA LYS A 19 0.01 50.19 15.49
C LYS A 19 0.31 48.94 14.68
N LYS A 20 1.07 48.01 15.25
CA LYS A 20 1.03 46.64 14.80
C LYS A 20 -0.41 46.15 15.06
N LYS A 21 -1.24 46.09 14.01
CA LYS A 21 -2.57 45.52 14.06
C LYS A 21 -2.42 44.14 14.69
N MET A 22 -2.96 43.93 15.89
CA MET A 22 -2.93 42.62 16.55
C MET A 22 -3.64 41.63 15.62
N SER A 23 -2.91 40.73 15.01
CA SER A 23 -3.48 39.63 14.24
C SER A 23 -3.94 38.57 15.22
N ILE A 24 -5.23 38.26 15.23
CA ILE A 24 -5.81 37.22 16.07
C ILE A 24 -5.45 35.86 15.50
N LYS A 25 -4.92 34.96 16.35
CA LYS A 25 -4.63 33.57 16.00
C LYS A 25 -5.66 32.65 16.62
N ILE A 26 -6.37 31.90 15.78
CA ILE A 26 -7.32 30.87 16.19
C ILE A 26 -6.72 29.49 15.93
N ALA A 27 -6.67 28.62 16.94
CA ALA A 27 -6.35 27.23 16.77
C ALA A 27 -7.62 26.42 16.55
N LEU A 28 -7.73 25.66 15.47
CA LEU A 28 -8.81 24.72 15.24
C LEU A 28 -8.40 23.35 15.76
N ALA A 29 -9.05 22.89 16.82
CA ALA A 29 -8.80 21.61 17.46
C ALA A 29 -10.02 20.69 17.36
N GLY A 30 -9.84 19.40 17.50
CA GLY A 30 -10.92 18.41 17.54
C GLY A 30 -10.44 17.00 17.24
N ASN A 31 -11.30 16.04 17.58
CA ASN A 31 -11.04 14.63 17.36
C ASN A 31 -10.95 14.29 15.85
N PRO A 32 -10.28 13.22 15.46
CA PRO A 32 -10.39 12.67 14.13
C PRO A 32 -11.86 12.41 13.77
N ASN A 33 -12.24 12.68 12.53
CA ASN A 33 -13.62 12.50 12.00
C ASN A 33 -14.71 13.42 12.59
N SER A 34 -14.40 14.36 13.47
CA SER A 34 -15.36 15.34 13.98
C SER A 34 -15.85 16.36 12.93
N GLY A 35 -15.29 16.34 11.70
CA GLY A 35 -15.60 17.29 10.62
C GLY A 35 -14.67 18.51 10.58
N LYS A 36 -13.51 18.45 11.22
CA LYS A 36 -12.53 19.54 11.37
C LYS A 36 -12.09 20.11 10.02
N THR A 37 -11.67 19.27 9.07
CA THR A 37 -11.24 19.71 7.73
C THR A 37 -12.38 20.39 6.95
N THR A 38 -13.60 19.90 7.09
CA THR A 38 -14.79 20.51 6.46
C THR A 38 -15.06 21.90 7.04
N LEU A 39 -14.96 22.03 8.36
CA LEU A 39 -15.09 23.32 9.03
C LEU A 39 -14.00 24.29 8.62
N PHE A 40 -12.74 23.85 8.61
CA PHE A 40 -11.59 24.66 8.17
C PHE A 40 -11.78 25.21 6.75
N ASN A 41 -12.16 24.36 5.81
CA ASN A 41 -12.45 24.74 4.42
C ASN A 41 -13.64 25.73 4.34
N GLY A 42 -14.65 25.54 5.15
CA GLY A 42 -15.80 26.46 5.25
C GLY A 42 -15.40 27.85 5.74
N LEU A 43 -14.49 27.92 6.73
CA LEU A 43 -14.01 29.14 7.35
C LEU A 43 -13.00 29.91 6.48
N THR A 44 -12.08 29.22 5.79
CA THR A 44 -10.94 29.85 5.08
C THR A 44 -11.16 29.94 3.58
N GLY A 45 -11.88 28.98 2.96
CA GLY A 45 -12.05 28.94 1.49
C GLY A 45 -10.78 28.55 0.77
N SER A 46 -10.50 29.23 -0.38
CA SER A 46 -9.34 28.96 -1.23
C SER A 46 -8.02 29.56 -0.73
N ASN A 47 -8.05 30.43 0.28
CA ASN A 47 -6.87 31.12 0.81
C ASN A 47 -6.21 30.31 1.93
N GLN A 48 -5.62 29.17 1.57
CA GLN A 48 -4.96 28.27 2.50
C GLN A 48 -3.48 28.12 2.17
N PHE A 49 -2.65 28.03 3.19
CA PHE A 49 -1.26 27.61 3.09
C PHE A 49 -1.14 26.20 3.64
N VAL A 50 -0.55 25.31 2.85
CA VAL A 50 -0.32 23.92 3.22
C VAL A 50 1.19 23.65 3.24
N GLY A 51 1.69 23.14 4.33
CA GLY A 51 3.10 22.79 4.53
C GLY A 51 3.20 21.68 5.56
N ASN A 52 4.39 21.42 6.07
CA ASN A 52 4.60 20.52 7.19
C ASN A 52 4.94 21.29 8.47
N TRP A 53 4.59 20.73 9.61
CA TRP A 53 5.07 21.25 10.88
C TRP A 53 6.60 21.15 10.95
N PRO A 54 7.30 22.13 11.53
CA PRO A 54 8.76 22.13 11.58
C PRO A 54 9.33 20.86 12.20
N GLY A 55 10.22 20.17 11.46
CA GLY A 55 10.93 19.00 11.92
C GLY A 55 10.16 17.68 11.92
N VAL A 56 8.91 17.67 11.43
CA VAL A 56 8.06 16.48 11.39
C VAL A 56 7.30 16.38 10.06
N THR A 57 6.78 15.19 9.76
CA THR A 57 6.03 14.90 8.51
C THR A 57 4.53 15.19 8.62
N VAL A 58 4.09 15.76 9.73
CA VAL A 58 2.69 16.11 9.97
C VAL A 58 2.33 17.36 9.17
N GLU A 59 1.21 17.31 8.45
CA GLU A 59 0.73 18.40 7.60
C GLU A 59 0.24 19.58 8.45
N LYS A 60 0.67 20.81 8.11
CA LYS A 60 0.22 22.05 8.71
C LYS A 60 -0.62 22.84 7.72
N LYS A 61 -1.83 23.21 8.12
CA LYS A 61 -2.72 24.07 7.33
C LYS A 61 -3.00 25.37 8.06
N GLU A 62 -2.78 26.47 7.36
CA GLU A 62 -3.12 27.80 7.86
C GLU A 62 -3.95 28.55 6.82
N GLY A 63 -4.89 29.34 7.28
CA GLY A 63 -5.73 30.14 6.40
C GLY A 63 -6.26 31.40 7.06
N LYS A 64 -6.65 32.38 6.25
CA LYS A 64 -7.30 33.60 6.75
C LYS A 64 -8.81 33.39 6.84
N LEU A 65 -9.40 33.86 7.95
CA LEU A 65 -10.84 33.78 8.15
C LEU A 65 -11.58 34.65 7.11
N LYS A 66 -12.57 34.09 6.44
CA LYS A 66 -13.46 34.81 5.53
C LYS A 66 -14.11 36.01 6.23
N GLY A 67 -13.98 37.18 5.65
CA GLY A 67 -14.53 38.43 6.24
C GLY A 67 -13.62 39.13 7.26
N HIS A 68 -12.55 38.49 7.74
CA HIS A 68 -11.62 39.04 8.72
C HIS A 68 -10.15 38.87 8.27
N LYS A 69 -9.63 39.87 7.59
CA LYS A 69 -8.25 39.78 7.04
C LYS A 69 -7.15 39.68 8.11
N ASP A 70 -7.47 40.11 9.33
CA ASP A 70 -6.55 40.19 10.48
C ASP A 70 -6.59 38.92 11.35
N VAL A 71 -7.38 37.90 10.97
CA VAL A 71 -7.57 36.65 11.73
C VAL A 71 -6.97 35.49 10.95
N THR A 72 -6.06 34.78 11.58
CA THR A 72 -5.44 33.57 11.02
C THR A 72 -5.95 32.35 11.79
N ILE A 73 -6.37 31.33 11.06
CA ILE A 73 -6.77 30.04 11.61
C ILE A 73 -5.70 29.00 11.27
N THR A 74 -5.22 28.30 12.29
CA THR A 74 -4.30 27.17 12.14
C THR A 74 -5.07 25.87 12.42
N ASP A 75 -5.10 24.96 11.45
CA ASP A 75 -5.68 23.63 11.60
C ASP A 75 -4.69 22.70 12.32
N LEU A 76 -5.04 22.26 13.54
CA LEU A 76 -4.23 21.30 14.28
C LEU A 76 -4.50 19.88 13.76
N PRO A 77 -3.57 18.93 13.90
CA PRO A 77 -3.85 17.53 13.65
C PRO A 77 -5.08 17.03 14.43
N GLY A 78 -5.79 16.04 13.89
CA GLY A 78 -6.86 15.39 14.63
C GLY A 78 -6.29 14.56 15.76
N ILE A 79 -6.66 14.84 17.00
CA ILE A 79 -6.12 14.20 18.20
C ILE A 79 -7.24 13.76 19.15
N TYR A 80 -6.96 12.73 19.94
CA TYR A 80 -7.91 12.27 20.98
C TYR A 80 -7.54 12.80 22.36
N SER A 81 -6.28 13.11 22.59
CA SER A 81 -5.78 13.66 23.84
C SER A 81 -4.58 14.58 23.61
N LEU A 82 -4.17 15.30 24.65
CA LEU A 82 -2.90 16.04 24.67
C LEU A 82 -1.76 15.24 25.33
N SER A 83 -1.92 13.92 25.42
CA SER A 83 -0.89 13.00 25.91
C SER A 83 0.10 12.65 24.79
N PRO A 84 1.37 12.30 25.09
CA PRO A 84 2.42 12.15 24.09
C PRO A 84 2.46 10.79 23.40
N TYR A 85 1.32 10.18 23.11
CA TYR A 85 1.27 8.84 22.53
C TYR A 85 1.53 8.84 21.03
N THR A 86 1.11 9.90 20.32
CA THR A 86 1.30 10.04 18.87
C THR A 86 2.09 11.31 18.54
N LEU A 87 2.69 11.35 17.35
CA LEU A 87 3.42 12.52 16.87
C LEU A 87 2.49 13.72 16.68
N GLU A 88 1.27 13.47 16.22
CA GLU A 88 0.19 14.43 16.01
C GLU A 88 -0.19 15.11 17.33
N GLU A 89 -0.33 14.33 18.41
CA GLU A 89 -0.65 14.83 19.75
C GLU A 89 0.48 15.70 20.31
N VAL A 90 1.74 15.27 20.13
CA VAL A 90 2.91 16.05 20.53
C VAL A 90 2.98 17.39 19.77
N VAL A 91 2.70 17.36 18.45
CA VAL A 91 2.70 18.58 17.61
C VAL A 91 1.61 19.54 18.03
N ALA A 92 0.38 19.07 18.21
CA ALA A 92 -0.76 19.89 18.63
C ALA A 92 -0.51 20.52 20.01
N ARG A 93 -0.04 19.72 20.97
CA ARG A 93 0.28 20.17 22.32
C ARG A 93 1.36 21.23 22.31
N ASN A 94 2.48 20.97 21.61
CA ASN A 94 3.60 21.91 21.55
C ASN A 94 3.19 23.24 20.90
N TYR A 95 2.33 23.20 19.90
CA TYR A 95 1.78 24.43 19.30
C TYR A 95 0.95 25.23 20.32
N LEU A 96 0.04 24.56 21.03
CA LEU A 96 -0.84 25.22 21.99
C LEU A 96 -0.06 25.83 23.17
N ILE A 97 0.99 25.14 23.66
CA ILE A 97 1.81 25.62 24.76
C ILE A 97 2.76 26.76 24.34
N ASN A 98 3.43 26.61 23.18
CA ASN A 98 4.49 27.53 22.78
C ASN A 98 4.00 28.74 21.99
N GLU A 99 3.07 28.53 21.03
CA GLU A 99 2.54 29.60 20.16
C GLU A 99 1.39 30.39 20.80
N LYS A 100 0.75 29.81 21.82
CA LYS A 100 -0.32 30.43 22.61
C LYS A 100 -1.34 31.16 21.74
N PRO A 101 -2.19 30.45 20.99
CA PRO A 101 -3.25 31.09 20.19
C PRO A 101 -4.19 31.89 21.11
N ASP A 102 -4.78 32.95 20.57
CA ASP A 102 -5.68 33.84 21.34
C ASP A 102 -6.99 33.13 21.74
N VAL A 103 -7.39 32.09 20.98
CA VAL A 103 -8.59 31.29 21.23
C VAL A 103 -8.45 29.91 20.55
N ILE A 104 -9.04 28.90 21.15
CA ILE A 104 -9.19 27.58 20.55
C ILE A 104 -10.64 27.41 20.09
N LEU A 105 -10.84 27.11 18.80
CA LEU A 105 -12.11 26.66 18.27
C LEU A 105 -12.10 25.14 18.26
N ASN A 106 -12.77 24.51 19.23
CA ASN A 106 -12.81 23.07 19.39
C ASN A 106 -14.06 22.49 18.72
N ILE A 107 -13.88 21.67 17.68
CA ILE A 107 -14.99 20.99 17.02
C ILE A 107 -15.25 19.64 17.69
N VAL A 108 -16.48 19.41 18.08
CA VAL A 108 -16.94 18.24 18.82
C VAL A 108 -18.02 17.53 18.00
N ASP A 109 -17.91 16.23 17.83
CA ASP A 109 -18.95 15.40 17.24
C ASP A 109 -20.10 15.22 18.24
N GLY A 110 -21.26 15.82 17.94
CA GLY A 110 -22.45 15.75 18.81
C GLY A 110 -23.00 14.33 18.92
N THR A 111 -22.80 13.47 17.94
CA THR A 111 -23.27 12.07 17.98
C THR A 111 -22.46 11.20 18.94
N ASN A 112 -21.21 11.60 19.22
CA ASN A 112 -20.28 10.93 20.13
C ASN A 112 -19.67 11.91 21.13
N ILE A 113 -20.51 12.76 21.71
CA ILE A 113 -20.08 13.90 22.52
C ILE A 113 -19.24 13.47 23.74
N GLU A 114 -19.60 12.38 24.41
CA GLU A 114 -18.94 11.87 25.62
C GLU A 114 -17.43 11.71 25.41
N ARG A 115 -17.06 11.07 24.34
CA ARG A 115 -15.64 10.84 24.00
C ARG A 115 -14.92 12.11 23.55
N ASN A 116 -15.62 12.95 22.80
CA ASN A 116 -15.02 14.20 22.31
C ASN A 116 -14.77 15.19 23.45
N LEU A 117 -15.56 15.13 24.53
CA LEU A 117 -15.35 15.96 25.72
C LEU A 117 -14.05 15.64 26.44
N TYR A 118 -13.45 14.44 26.27
CA TYR A 118 -12.18 14.10 26.88
C TYR A 118 -11.03 15.02 26.41
N LEU A 119 -10.95 15.27 25.09
CA LEU A 119 -10.03 16.27 24.56
C LEU A 119 -10.43 17.68 24.99
N SER A 120 -11.73 17.97 25.00
CA SER A 120 -12.24 19.30 25.37
C SER A 120 -11.86 19.69 26.78
N THR A 121 -11.91 18.77 27.75
CA THR A 121 -11.47 19.02 29.13
C THR A 121 -9.99 19.36 29.20
N GLN A 122 -9.15 18.62 28.47
CA GLN A 122 -7.71 18.90 28.42
C GLN A 122 -7.37 20.23 27.72
N LEU A 123 -8.13 20.63 26.69
CA LEU A 123 -7.97 21.94 26.06
C LEU A 123 -8.32 23.09 27.00
N MET A 124 -9.34 22.89 27.87
CA MET A 124 -9.70 23.87 28.87
C MET A 124 -8.68 23.97 30.01
N GLU A 125 -8.02 22.86 30.37
CA GLU A 125 -6.94 22.82 31.37
C GLU A 125 -5.73 23.68 30.98
N LEU A 126 -5.52 23.96 29.68
CA LEU A 126 -4.43 24.81 29.17
C LEU A 126 -4.58 26.31 29.50
N GLY A 127 -5.74 26.74 29.98
CA GLY A 127 -6.02 28.15 30.28
C GLY A 127 -6.18 29.06 29.06
N ILE A 128 -6.31 28.51 27.88
CA ILE A 128 -6.62 29.26 26.66
C ILE A 128 -8.14 29.30 26.47
N PRO A 129 -8.77 30.46 26.13
CA PRO A 129 -10.19 30.55 25.91
C PRO A 129 -10.67 29.56 24.82
N VAL A 130 -11.74 28.80 25.10
CA VAL A 130 -12.26 27.76 24.20
C VAL A 130 -13.67 28.15 23.73
N VAL A 131 -13.91 28.05 22.42
CA VAL A 131 -15.26 28.01 21.83
C VAL A 131 -15.50 26.59 21.34
N MET A 132 -16.56 25.96 21.84
CA MET A 132 -16.95 24.62 21.42
C MET A 132 -17.96 24.69 20.29
N ALA A 133 -17.65 24.07 19.15
CA ALA A 133 -18.53 23.92 18.02
C ALA A 133 -19.07 22.49 17.96
N VAL A 134 -20.32 22.27 18.40
CA VAL A 134 -20.97 20.95 18.36
C VAL A 134 -21.47 20.71 16.95
N ASN A 135 -20.82 19.77 16.27
CA ASN A 135 -21.07 19.42 14.87
C ASN A 135 -22.05 18.23 14.75
N MET A 136 -22.49 17.97 13.52
CA MET A 136 -23.41 16.87 13.16
C MET A 136 -24.81 17.01 13.75
N ILE A 137 -25.26 18.23 14.06
CA ILE A 137 -26.60 18.50 14.57
C ILE A 137 -27.69 17.96 13.62
N ASP A 138 -27.48 18.01 12.33
CA ASP A 138 -28.41 17.46 11.34
C ASP A 138 -28.55 15.92 11.40
N ILE A 139 -27.58 15.21 11.94
CA ILE A 139 -27.65 13.77 12.20
C ILE A 139 -28.41 13.54 13.51
N MET A 140 -28.11 14.33 14.52
CA MET A 140 -28.79 14.27 15.83
C MET A 140 -30.26 14.58 15.73
N GLU A 141 -30.66 15.61 14.96
CA GLU A 141 -32.05 15.93 14.68
C GLU A 141 -32.81 14.72 14.07
N LYS A 142 -32.16 13.94 13.20
CA LYS A 142 -32.73 12.72 12.60
C LYS A 142 -32.83 11.54 13.57
N SER A 143 -31.86 11.39 14.49
CA SER A 143 -31.89 10.33 15.53
C SER A 143 -32.84 10.63 16.67
N GLY A 144 -33.29 11.86 16.77
CA GLY A 144 -34.14 12.34 17.88
C GLY A 144 -33.36 12.65 19.16
N ASP A 145 -32.04 12.65 19.10
CA ASP A 145 -31.18 13.02 20.22
C ASP A 145 -31.13 14.54 20.37
N LYS A 146 -31.11 15.02 21.62
CA LYS A 146 -31.06 16.45 21.91
C LYS A 146 -29.93 16.76 22.88
N ILE A 147 -29.18 17.82 22.60
CA ILE A 147 -28.22 18.39 23.52
C ILE A 147 -28.72 19.74 23.99
N SER A 148 -28.76 19.94 25.31
CA SER A 148 -29.05 21.26 25.91
C SER A 148 -27.79 22.12 25.86
N ILE A 149 -27.68 23.01 24.86
CA ILE A 149 -26.57 23.92 24.71
C ILE A 149 -26.39 24.82 25.93
N LYS A 150 -27.47 25.23 26.57
CA LYS A 150 -27.44 26.06 27.77
C LYS A 150 -26.78 25.34 28.94
N ASP A 151 -27.21 24.10 29.22
CA ASP A 151 -26.67 23.32 30.33
C ASP A 151 -25.21 22.89 30.04
N LEU A 152 -24.91 22.62 28.78
CA LEU A 152 -23.53 22.29 28.33
C LEU A 152 -22.59 23.49 28.52
N LYS A 153 -23.04 24.70 28.17
CA LYS A 153 -22.29 25.94 28.38
C LYS A 153 -22.06 26.22 29.87
N GLU A 154 -23.08 26.06 30.68
CA GLU A 154 -22.98 26.24 32.13
C GLU A 154 -22.10 25.20 32.80
N SER A 155 -22.18 23.94 32.36
CA SER A 155 -21.39 22.85 32.94
C SER A 155 -19.90 22.91 32.54
N LEU A 156 -19.60 23.36 31.33
CA LEU A 156 -18.22 23.44 30.85
C LEU A 156 -17.54 24.82 31.05
N GLY A 157 -18.33 25.86 31.29
CA GLY A 157 -17.82 27.23 31.44
C GLY A 157 -17.26 27.85 30.16
N CYS A 158 -17.65 27.36 28.99
CA CYS A 158 -17.16 27.84 27.69
C CYS A 158 -18.30 28.19 26.74
N GLU A 159 -18.03 29.01 25.70
CA GLU A 159 -19.04 29.29 24.68
C GLU A 159 -19.29 28.05 23.81
N VAL A 160 -20.56 27.72 23.60
CA VAL A 160 -20.96 26.55 22.81
C VAL A 160 -21.87 27.00 21.66
N VAL A 161 -21.60 26.49 20.44
CA VAL A 161 -22.34 26.81 19.20
C VAL A 161 -22.71 25.53 18.48
N GLU A 162 -23.93 25.39 18.02
CA GLU A 162 -24.38 24.29 17.18
C GLU A 162 -23.98 24.53 15.72
N ILE A 163 -23.37 23.53 15.10
CA ILE A 163 -23.01 23.62 13.70
C ILE A 163 -23.36 22.35 12.91
N SER A 164 -23.52 22.52 11.61
CA SER A 164 -23.39 21.45 10.62
C SER A 164 -22.36 21.87 9.59
N ALA A 165 -21.14 21.40 9.77
CA ALA A 165 -20.03 21.76 8.90
C ALA A 165 -20.31 21.38 7.43
N LEU A 166 -20.97 20.24 7.20
CA LEU A 166 -21.35 19.74 5.87
C LEU A 166 -22.37 20.65 5.19
N LYS A 167 -23.38 21.16 5.94
CA LYS A 167 -24.43 22.05 5.42
C LYS A 167 -24.09 23.52 5.52
N GLY A 168 -22.96 23.87 6.12
CA GLY A 168 -22.55 25.26 6.32
C GLY A 168 -23.34 26.04 7.37
N LYS A 169 -24.20 25.35 8.18
CA LYS A 169 -25.03 25.98 9.21
C LYS A 169 -24.18 26.28 10.45
N GLY A 170 -24.32 27.46 11.06
CA GLY A 170 -23.65 27.84 12.32
C GLY A 170 -22.16 28.20 12.20
N ILE A 171 -21.49 27.97 11.04
CA ILE A 171 -20.04 28.19 10.86
C ILE A 171 -19.64 29.64 11.11
N LYS A 172 -20.41 30.60 10.57
CA LYS A 172 -20.14 32.04 10.76
C LYS A 172 -20.33 32.48 12.22
N GLU A 173 -21.31 31.89 12.90
CA GLU A 173 -21.57 32.18 14.30
C GLU A 173 -20.41 31.69 15.18
N ALA A 174 -19.95 30.45 15.00
CA ALA A 174 -18.78 29.91 15.69
C ALA A 174 -17.52 30.77 15.47
N ALA A 175 -17.27 31.20 14.23
CA ALA A 175 -16.17 32.10 13.91
C ALA A 175 -16.27 33.46 14.61
N ASN A 176 -17.44 34.07 14.60
CA ASN A 176 -17.67 35.39 15.24
C ASN A 176 -17.49 35.30 16.75
N LYS A 177 -18.02 34.23 17.37
CA LYS A 177 -17.83 33.96 18.82
C LYS A 177 -16.35 33.77 19.16
N ALA A 178 -15.60 33.04 18.34
CA ALA A 178 -14.16 32.88 18.54
C ALA A 178 -13.41 34.21 18.45
N VAL A 179 -13.75 35.07 17.47
CA VAL A 179 -13.16 36.41 17.32
C VAL A 179 -13.56 37.35 18.48
N GLU A 180 -14.78 37.23 18.98
CA GLU A 180 -15.26 38.01 20.13
C GLU A 180 -14.52 37.61 21.40
N LEU A 181 -14.40 36.31 21.67
CA LEU A 181 -13.70 35.76 22.83
C LEU A 181 -12.21 36.08 22.82
N ALA A 182 -11.58 36.06 21.64
CA ALA A 182 -10.18 36.48 21.49
C ALA A 182 -9.93 37.94 21.84
N LYS A 183 -10.94 38.82 21.68
CA LYS A 183 -10.82 40.26 22.03
C LYS A 183 -11.12 40.54 23.51
N LYS A 184 -11.91 39.72 24.13
CA LYS A 184 -12.30 39.83 25.55
C LYS A 184 -12.19 38.46 26.19
N PRO A 185 -10.99 38.01 26.52
CA PRO A 185 -10.78 36.68 27.09
C PRO A 185 -11.47 36.64 28.46
N ASN A 186 -12.44 35.77 28.58
CA ASN A 186 -13.03 35.35 29.84
C ASN A 186 -12.82 33.86 29.98
N HIS A 187 -12.09 33.43 30.96
CA HIS A 187 -11.79 32.04 31.21
C HIS A 187 -12.04 31.75 32.69
N GLU A 188 -13.20 31.15 32.98
CA GLU A 188 -13.48 30.57 34.28
C GLU A 188 -13.41 29.04 34.15
N MET A 189 -12.46 28.44 34.87
CA MET A 189 -12.37 27.00 34.90
C MET A 189 -13.42 26.45 35.87
N VAL A 190 -14.42 25.77 35.32
CA VAL A 190 -15.52 25.16 36.11
C VAL A 190 -15.18 23.69 36.48
N HIS A 191 -14.28 23.07 35.74
CA HIS A 191 -13.90 21.67 35.90
C HIS A 191 -13.10 21.44 37.17
N LYS A 192 -13.63 20.66 38.13
CA LYS A 192 -12.92 20.21 39.32
C LYS A 192 -13.04 18.71 39.49
N PHE A 193 -11.93 18.10 39.90
CA PHE A 193 -11.83 16.69 40.27
C PHE A 193 -12.33 16.45 41.73
N ASP A 194 -12.24 15.21 42.19
CA ASP A 194 -12.46 14.89 43.59
C ASP A 194 -11.56 15.76 44.48
N LYS A 195 -12.06 16.12 45.69
CA LYS A 195 -11.35 17.02 46.59
C LYS A 195 -9.92 16.55 46.93
N LYS A 196 -9.72 15.24 47.10
CA LYS A 196 -8.40 14.69 47.38
C LYS A 196 -7.42 14.90 46.23
N VAL A 197 -7.92 14.80 44.98
CA VAL A 197 -7.11 15.03 43.77
C VAL A 197 -6.82 16.52 43.61
N GLU A 198 -7.81 17.39 43.84
CA GLU A 198 -7.64 18.84 43.75
C GLU A 198 -6.60 19.34 44.77
N ASP A 199 -6.69 18.88 46.05
CA ASP A 199 -5.73 19.27 47.10
C ASP A 199 -4.27 18.90 46.72
N VAL A 200 -4.07 17.83 45.95
CA VAL A 200 -2.75 17.43 45.47
C VAL A 200 -2.34 18.24 44.24
N ILE A 201 -3.26 18.53 43.32
CA ILE A 201 -2.98 19.40 42.18
C ILE A 201 -2.54 20.78 42.65
N GLU A 202 -3.24 21.39 43.62
CA GLU A 202 -2.89 22.69 44.19
C GLU A 202 -1.48 22.71 44.77
N LYS A 203 -1.06 21.65 45.50
CA LYS A 203 0.30 21.53 46.00
C LYS A 203 1.36 21.48 44.88
N VAL A 204 1.07 20.81 43.81
CA VAL A 204 1.97 20.76 42.63
C VAL A 204 1.99 22.10 41.89
N GLU A 205 0.84 22.78 41.74
CA GLU A 205 0.75 24.12 41.15
C GLU A 205 1.64 25.12 41.94
N GLU A 206 1.61 25.08 43.27
CA GLU A 206 2.50 25.91 44.12
C GLU A 206 3.99 25.64 43.84
N LYS A 207 4.38 24.37 43.63
CA LYS A 207 5.76 24.00 43.33
C LYS A 207 6.25 24.51 41.97
N ILE A 208 5.36 24.71 41.01
CA ILE A 208 5.72 25.16 39.65
C ILE A 208 5.42 26.63 39.37
N ALA A 209 4.85 27.34 40.35
CA ALA A 209 4.38 28.72 40.21
C ALA A 209 5.47 29.73 39.76
N PHE A 210 6.75 29.44 40.04
CA PHE A 210 7.87 30.30 39.68
C PHE A 210 8.33 30.15 38.21
N ASP A 211 8.04 29.02 37.56
CA ASP A 211 8.53 28.68 36.21
C ASP A 211 7.41 28.76 35.15
N ILE A 212 6.17 28.46 35.53
CA ILE A 212 5.02 28.31 34.65
C ILE A 212 4.00 29.42 34.84
N PRO A 213 3.50 30.08 33.77
CA PRO A 213 2.44 31.08 33.83
C PRO A 213 1.19 30.56 34.52
N LYS A 214 0.55 31.38 35.34
CA LYS A 214 -0.61 31.00 36.16
C LYS A 214 -1.69 30.27 35.40
N GLU A 215 -1.98 30.70 34.18
CA GLU A 215 -3.00 30.10 33.30
C GLU A 215 -2.71 28.66 32.90
N GLN A 216 -1.43 28.28 32.84
CA GLN A 216 -0.98 26.94 32.41
C GLN A 216 -0.59 26.03 33.59
N GLN A 217 -0.53 26.53 34.82
CA GLN A 217 -0.05 25.78 35.99
C GLN A 217 -0.83 24.49 36.19
N ARG A 218 -2.18 24.54 36.07
CA ARG A 218 -3.04 23.37 36.22
C ARG A 218 -2.71 22.27 35.22
N PHE A 219 -2.54 22.61 33.94
CA PHE A 219 -2.20 21.64 32.92
C PHE A 219 -0.85 20.96 33.20
N PHE A 220 0.16 21.76 33.55
CA PHE A 220 1.47 21.24 33.89
C PHE A 220 1.46 20.37 35.15
N ALA A 221 0.74 20.79 36.21
CA ALA A 221 0.59 20.02 37.42
C ALA A 221 -0.04 18.65 37.17
N ILE A 222 -1.16 18.62 36.42
CA ILE A 222 -1.82 17.38 36.05
C ILE A 222 -0.89 16.49 35.23
N LYS A 223 -0.16 17.01 34.24
CA LYS A 223 0.76 16.25 33.42
C LYS A 223 1.99 15.72 34.19
N LEU A 224 2.45 16.43 35.20
CA LEU A 224 3.49 15.94 36.10
C LEU A 224 3.00 14.75 36.94
N LEU A 225 1.76 14.84 37.46
CA LEU A 225 1.11 13.75 38.18
C LEU A 225 0.85 12.52 37.28
N GLU A 226 0.52 12.72 36.01
CA GLU A 226 0.40 11.65 35.00
C GLU A 226 1.77 11.06 34.57
N ARG A 227 2.87 11.45 35.19
CA ARG A 227 4.24 11.02 34.89
C ARG A 227 4.66 11.29 33.43
N ASP A 228 4.11 12.35 32.80
CA ASP A 228 4.41 12.72 31.41
C ASP A 228 5.85 13.27 31.28
N ASP A 229 6.77 12.45 30.79
CA ASP A 229 8.17 12.85 30.62
C ASP A 229 8.37 13.95 29.58
N LYS A 230 7.47 14.08 28.60
CA LYS A 230 7.57 15.11 27.56
C LYS A 230 7.21 16.52 28.07
N ILE A 231 6.43 16.62 29.13
CA ILE A 231 6.16 17.92 29.76
C ILE A 231 7.37 18.41 30.54
N LYS A 232 8.13 17.48 31.15
CA LYS A 232 9.37 17.81 31.86
C LYS A 232 10.41 18.47 30.96
N GLU A 233 10.45 18.09 29.67
CA GLU A 233 11.35 18.68 28.66
C GLU A 233 11.03 20.18 28.38
N GLN A 234 9.83 20.64 28.71
CA GLN A 234 9.36 22.01 28.46
C GLN A 234 9.55 22.92 29.71
N MET A 235 9.93 22.36 30.82
CA MET A 235 10.18 23.09 32.05
C MET A 235 11.67 23.43 32.23
N LYS A 236 11.97 24.59 32.79
CA LYS A 236 13.35 24.97 33.15
C LYS A 236 13.83 24.19 34.37
N THR A 237 12.93 24.01 35.33
CA THR A 237 13.22 23.30 36.58
C THR A 237 12.08 22.28 36.79
N VAL A 238 12.41 21.00 36.85
CA VAL A 238 11.44 19.93 37.13
C VAL A 238 11.37 19.74 38.65
N PRO A 239 10.22 20.00 39.30
CA PRO A 239 10.08 19.76 40.75
C PRO A 239 9.98 18.25 41.03
N ASP A 240 10.39 17.89 42.23
CA ASP A 240 10.11 16.54 42.73
C ASP A 240 8.65 16.47 43.22
N VAL A 241 7.86 15.60 42.56
CA VAL A 241 6.45 15.38 42.86
C VAL A 241 6.14 13.94 43.28
N GLU A 242 7.17 13.14 43.56
CA GLU A 242 7.01 11.72 43.86
C GLU A 242 6.19 11.47 45.16
N ASN A 243 6.27 12.37 46.13
CA ASN A 243 5.46 12.29 47.35
C ASN A 243 3.97 12.54 47.08
N GLU A 244 3.65 13.49 46.21
CA GLU A 244 2.29 13.81 45.78
C GLU A 244 1.71 12.66 44.98
N ILE A 245 2.49 12.05 44.09
CA ILE A 245 2.11 10.86 43.34
C ILE A 245 1.77 9.71 44.28
N LYS A 246 2.66 9.36 45.20
CA LYS A 246 2.40 8.31 46.21
C LYS A 246 1.16 8.60 47.05
N GLN A 247 0.95 9.86 47.43
CA GLN A 247 -0.23 10.24 48.21
C GLN A 247 -1.55 9.92 47.43
N LEU A 248 -1.56 10.08 46.11
CA LEU A 248 -2.71 9.72 45.28
C LEU A 248 -2.82 8.21 45.09
N GLU A 249 -1.71 7.54 44.74
CA GLU A 249 -1.67 6.09 44.54
C GLU A 249 -2.12 5.34 45.80
N ASP A 250 -1.64 5.75 46.98
CA ASP A 250 -2.07 5.18 48.27
C ASP A 250 -3.55 5.47 48.61
N ALA A 251 -4.09 6.62 48.16
CA ALA A 251 -5.45 7.02 48.48
C ALA A 251 -6.53 6.36 47.61
N PHE A 252 -6.17 5.91 46.40
CA PHE A 252 -7.07 5.35 45.38
C PHE A 252 -6.71 3.91 44.99
N ASP A 253 -5.59 3.34 45.46
CA ASP A 253 -5.09 1.99 45.13
C ASP A 253 -4.96 1.75 43.61
N ASP A 254 -4.52 2.80 42.86
CA ASP A 254 -4.33 2.77 41.42
C ASP A 254 -3.19 3.73 41.01
N ASP A 255 -2.67 3.62 39.80
CA ASP A 255 -1.68 4.56 39.28
C ASP A 255 -2.29 5.94 38.99
N THR A 256 -1.46 7.00 39.10
CA THR A 256 -1.95 8.38 38.97
C THR A 256 -2.51 8.72 37.60
N GLU A 257 -2.01 8.10 36.51
CA GLU A 257 -2.55 8.31 35.16
C GLU A 257 -3.97 7.77 35.08
N SER A 258 -4.21 6.56 35.60
CA SER A 258 -5.53 5.94 35.68
C SER A 258 -6.50 6.76 36.57
N ILE A 259 -6.03 7.24 37.73
CA ILE A 259 -6.84 8.06 38.67
C ILE A 259 -7.33 9.33 37.95
N ILE A 260 -6.44 10.10 37.35
CA ILE A 260 -6.79 11.36 36.66
C ILE A 260 -7.68 11.10 35.44
N THR A 261 -7.42 10.02 34.71
CA THR A 261 -8.25 9.62 33.59
C THR A 261 -9.67 9.27 34.03
N ASN A 262 -9.81 8.52 35.11
CA ASN A 262 -11.10 8.17 35.69
C ASN A 262 -11.87 9.41 36.21
N GLU A 263 -11.18 10.35 36.84
CA GLU A 263 -11.76 11.62 37.28
C GLU A 263 -12.32 12.45 36.11
N ARG A 264 -11.58 12.53 34.99
CA ARG A 264 -12.11 13.18 33.77
C ARG A 264 -13.36 12.50 33.27
N TYR A 265 -13.39 11.17 33.20
CA TYR A 265 -14.58 10.44 32.77
C TYR A 265 -15.76 10.60 33.72
N THR A 266 -15.51 10.63 35.03
CA THR A 266 -16.53 10.88 36.05
C THR A 266 -17.16 12.26 35.85
N TYR A 267 -16.36 13.29 35.65
CA TYR A 267 -16.81 14.63 35.33
C TYR A 267 -17.63 14.66 34.02
N ILE A 268 -17.08 14.09 32.92
CA ILE A 268 -17.72 14.04 31.62
C ILE A 268 -19.09 13.33 31.72
N SER A 269 -19.16 12.20 32.41
CA SER A 269 -20.40 11.46 32.61
C SER A 269 -21.46 12.30 33.37
N SER A 270 -21.01 13.11 34.32
CA SER A 270 -21.88 14.03 35.05
C SER A 270 -22.46 15.14 34.16
N VAL A 271 -21.62 15.67 33.25
CA VAL A 271 -22.04 16.67 32.24
C VAL A 271 -23.03 16.06 31.25
N ILE A 272 -22.73 14.89 30.71
CA ILE A 272 -23.57 14.17 29.76
C ILE A 272 -24.96 13.87 30.39
N GLY A 273 -24.95 13.39 31.62
CA GLY A 273 -26.18 13.07 32.34
C GLY A 273 -27.15 14.26 32.48
N LYS A 274 -26.60 15.49 32.54
CA LYS A 274 -27.39 16.74 32.63
C LYS A 274 -27.77 17.29 31.26
N CYS A 275 -26.88 17.20 30.28
CA CYS A 275 -26.98 17.96 29.03
C CYS A 275 -27.56 17.16 27.87
N VAL A 276 -27.47 15.81 27.87
CA VAL A 276 -27.81 14.96 26.72
C VAL A 276 -29.06 14.14 26.98
N SER A 277 -30.09 14.33 26.15
CA SER A 277 -31.30 13.50 26.13
C SER A 277 -31.33 12.64 24.90
N LYS A 278 -31.15 11.32 25.06
CA LYS A 278 -31.24 10.34 23.97
C LYS A 278 -32.71 10.05 23.64
N GLY A 279 -33.11 10.30 22.39
CA GLY A 279 -34.50 10.13 21.92
C GLY A 279 -34.95 8.66 21.87
N ASN A 280 -34.04 7.73 21.72
CA ASN A 280 -34.29 6.28 21.62
C ASN A 280 -33.58 5.48 22.73
N LYS A 281 -34.02 5.64 23.98
CA LYS A 281 -33.55 4.79 25.08
C LYS A 281 -33.98 3.34 24.84
N GLY A 282 -33.01 2.51 24.41
CA GLY A 282 -33.16 1.05 24.37
C GLY A 282 -33.39 0.39 23.01
N LYS A 283 -33.45 1.12 21.88
CA LYS A 283 -33.45 0.50 20.53
C LYS A 283 -32.10 0.50 19.92
N LEU A 284 -31.55 -0.71 19.66
CA LEU A 284 -30.33 -0.89 18.87
C LEU A 284 -30.52 -0.24 17.49
N THR A 285 -29.58 0.59 17.07
CA THR A 285 -29.55 1.14 15.71
C THR A 285 -29.37 0.01 14.70
N THR A 286 -29.65 0.27 13.42
CA THR A 286 -29.37 -0.71 12.35
C THR A 286 -27.88 -1.05 12.31
N SER A 287 -27.00 -0.07 12.54
CA SER A 287 -25.56 -0.28 12.65
C SER A 287 -25.21 -1.21 13.80
N ASP A 288 -25.79 -1.02 15.00
CA ASP A 288 -25.53 -1.89 16.15
C ASP A 288 -25.97 -3.35 15.90
N LYS A 289 -27.08 -3.54 15.17
CA LYS A 289 -27.55 -4.88 14.81
C LYS A 289 -26.61 -5.58 13.84
N ILE A 290 -26.12 -4.85 12.84
CA ILE A 290 -25.12 -5.35 11.87
C ILE A 290 -23.81 -5.66 12.61
N ASP A 291 -23.36 -4.75 13.48
CA ASP A 291 -22.13 -4.92 14.23
C ASP A 291 -22.18 -6.15 15.14
N LYS A 292 -23.30 -6.44 15.75
CA LYS A 292 -23.48 -7.64 16.57
C LYS A 292 -23.21 -8.95 15.80
N ILE A 293 -23.43 -8.95 14.48
CA ILE A 293 -23.16 -10.11 13.61
C ILE A 293 -21.73 -10.01 13.08
N VAL A 294 -21.35 -8.88 12.50
CA VAL A 294 -20.08 -8.68 11.80
C VAL A 294 -18.87 -8.68 12.75
N THR A 295 -19.04 -8.19 13.98
CA THR A 295 -17.97 -8.20 14.99
C THR A 295 -18.03 -9.40 15.92
N ASN A 296 -18.91 -10.37 15.67
CA ASN A 296 -19.02 -11.60 16.48
C ASN A 296 -17.72 -12.39 16.42
N ARG A 297 -17.27 -12.86 17.58
CA ARG A 297 -15.99 -13.57 17.75
C ARG A 297 -15.77 -14.73 16.78
N TRP A 298 -16.82 -15.46 16.42
CA TRP A 298 -16.75 -16.65 15.57
C TRP A 298 -17.14 -16.37 14.11
N LEU A 299 -18.11 -15.46 13.89
CA LEU A 299 -18.65 -15.15 12.57
C LEU A 299 -17.83 -14.09 11.82
N ALA A 300 -17.09 -13.25 12.52
CA ALA A 300 -16.37 -12.14 11.92
C ALA A 300 -15.34 -12.57 10.86
N LEU A 301 -14.52 -13.57 11.16
CA LEU A 301 -13.51 -14.07 10.21
C LEU A 301 -14.13 -14.79 8.99
N PRO A 302 -15.13 -15.70 9.13
CA PRO A 302 -15.82 -16.25 7.97
C PRO A 302 -16.51 -15.18 7.10
N ILE A 303 -17.22 -14.23 7.71
CA ILE A 303 -17.87 -13.13 6.95
C ILE A 303 -16.83 -12.33 6.18
N PHE A 304 -15.74 -11.99 6.85
CA PHE A 304 -14.64 -11.29 6.22
C PHE A 304 -14.06 -12.08 5.04
N ALA A 305 -13.80 -13.39 5.21
CA ALA A 305 -13.30 -14.24 4.15
C ALA A 305 -14.24 -14.25 2.93
N VAL A 306 -15.55 -14.35 3.16
CA VAL A 306 -16.55 -14.31 2.08
C VAL A 306 -16.57 -12.95 1.37
N VAL A 307 -16.56 -11.84 2.11
CA VAL A 307 -16.55 -10.50 1.52
C VAL A 307 -15.30 -10.31 0.66
N MET A 308 -14.14 -10.70 1.17
CA MET A 308 -12.88 -10.58 0.42
C MET A 308 -12.82 -11.52 -0.77
N PHE A 309 -13.32 -12.75 -0.62
CA PHE A 309 -13.44 -13.67 -1.76
C PHE A 309 -14.28 -13.05 -2.90
N ILE A 310 -15.43 -12.45 -2.59
CA ILE A 310 -16.25 -11.77 -3.60
C ILE A 310 -15.47 -10.62 -4.25
N VAL A 311 -14.79 -9.79 -3.45
CA VAL A 311 -14.00 -8.66 -3.97
C VAL A 311 -12.92 -9.16 -4.92
N TYR A 312 -12.14 -10.15 -4.51
CA TYR A 312 -11.06 -10.68 -5.36
C TYR A 312 -11.59 -11.44 -6.56
N TYR A 313 -12.63 -12.26 -6.41
CA TYR A 313 -13.24 -12.98 -7.51
C TYR A 313 -13.73 -12.03 -8.61
N VAL A 314 -14.40 -10.95 -8.24
CA VAL A 314 -14.85 -9.97 -9.23
C VAL A 314 -13.70 -9.14 -9.80
N SER A 315 -12.73 -8.77 -8.98
CA SER A 315 -11.63 -7.86 -9.40
C SER A 315 -10.50 -8.58 -10.13
N VAL A 316 -10.31 -9.88 -9.88
CA VAL A 316 -9.13 -10.61 -10.40
C VAL A 316 -9.53 -11.72 -11.36
N THR A 317 -10.70 -12.36 -11.17
CA THR A 317 -11.07 -13.57 -11.93
C THR A 317 -12.16 -13.32 -12.98
N THR A 318 -12.93 -12.23 -12.88
CA THR A 318 -14.04 -11.99 -13.83
C THR A 318 -13.90 -10.63 -14.52
N VAL A 319 -14.51 -9.58 -13.96
CA VAL A 319 -14.52 -8.25 -14.57
C VAL A 319 -13.12 -7.67 -14.73
N GLY A 320 -12.25 -7.92 -13.76
CA GLY A 320 -10.88 -7.43 -13.81
C GLY A 320 -10.05 -8.10 -14.89
N THR A 321 -10.11 -9.43 -15.00
CA THR A 321 -9.43 -10.21 -16.06
C THR A 321 -9.93 -9.78 -17.43
N TRP A 322 -11.24 -9.88 -17.69
CA TRP A 322 -11.81 -9.44 -18.96
C TRP A 322 -11.36 -8.03 -19.38
N ALA A 323 -11.30 -7.09 -18.44
CA ALA A 323 -10.88 -5.72 -18.76
C ALA A 323 -9.37 -5.59 -18.98
N THR A 324 -8.59 -6.47 -18.35
CA THR A 324 -7.13 -6.54 -18.50
C THR A 324 -6.76 -7.21 -19.82
N ASP A 325 -7.41 -8.32 -20.18
CA ASP A 325 -7.20 -9.03 -21.43
C ASP A 325 -7.56 -8.11 -22.63
N TRP A 326 -8.71 -7.43 -22.55
CA TRP A 326 -9.02 -6.40 -23.54
C TRP A 326 -7.96 -5.29 -23.65
N ALA A 327 -7.33 -4.90 -22.53
CA ALA A 327 -6.28 -3.87 -22.57
C ALA A 327 -4.94 -4.43 -23.07
N ASN A 328 -4.56 -5.66 -22.69
CA ASN A 328 -3.32 -6.28 -23.11
C ASN A 328 -3.38 -6.76 -24.56
N ASP A 329 -4.34 -7.59 -24.89
CA ASP A 329 -4.42 -8.23 -26.21
C ASP A 329 -5.04 -7.31 -27.25
N GLY A 330 -6.02 -6.50 -26.82
CA GLY A 330 -6.67 -5.53 -27.70
C GLY A 330 -5.86 -4.25 -27.87
N VAL A 331 -5.71 -3.45 -26.80
CA VAL A 331 -5.13 -2.10 -26.93
C VAL A 331 -3.60 -2.14 -27.09
N PHE A 332 -2.93 -3.00 -26.36
CA PHE A 332 -1.46 -3.13 -26.33
C PHE A 332 -0.94 -4.41 -27.01
N GLY A 333 -1.80 -5.24 -27.57
CA GLY A 333 -1.50 -6.36 -28.43
C GLY A 333 -1.90 -6.08 -29.88
N ASP A 334 -2.50 -7.07 -30.54
CA ASP A 334 -2.78 -7.04 -31.97
C ASP A 334 -3.95 -6.14 -32.32
N GLY A 335 -5.00 -6.09 -31.48
CA GLY A 335 -6.16 -5.27 -31.68
C GLY A 335 -7.46 -5.90 -31.20
N TRP A 336 -8.59 -5.30 -31.53
CA TRP A 336 -9.92 -5.80 -31.12
C TRP A 336 -11.02 -5.44 -32.11
N HIS A 337 -12.07 -6.24 -32.14
CA HIS A 337 -13.28 -5.91 -32.88
C HIS A 337 -14.11 -4.87 -32.14
N LEU A 338 -14.48 -3.79 -32.83
CA LEU A 338 -15.26 -2.69 -32.26
C LEU A 338 -16.62 -3.20 -31.76
N PHE A 339 -16.90 -2.95 -30.48
CA PHE A 339 -18.08 -3.46 -29.77
C PHE A 339 -18.20 -5.00 -29.69
N GLY A 340 -17.14 -5.74 -29.95
CA GLY A 340 -17.16 -7.21 -29.98
C GLY A 340 -17.92 -7.81 -31.17
N ILE A 341 -18.20 -7.00 -32.22
CA ILE A 341 -18.90 -7.47 -33.40
C ILE A 341 -17.90 -8.22 -34.28
N GLY A 342 -18.10 -9.51 -34.43
CA GLY A 342 -17.25 -10.37 -35.25
C GLY A 342 -16.24 -11.20 -34.44
N THR A 343 -16.01 -10.89 -33.17
CA THR A 343 -15.06 -11.61 -32.31
C THR A 343 -15.30 -13.11 -32.32
N SER A 344 -16.53 -13.57 -32.05
CA SER A 344 -16.84 -14.99 -32.04
C SER A 344 -16.58 -15.69 -33.36
N SER A 345 -16.85 -15.01 -34.49
CA SER A 345 -16.61 -15.62 -35.82
C SER A 345 -15.12 -15.68 -36.15
N TYR A 346 -14.35 -14.70 -35.67
CA TYR A 346 -12.91 -14.72 -35.80
C TYR A 346 -12.28 -15.78 -34.90
N GLU A 347 -12.73 -15.89 -33.62
CA GLU A 347 -12.28 -16.93 -32.70
C GLU A 347 -12.56 -18.34 -33.21
N ASP A 348 -13.72 -18.55 -33.81
CA ASP A 348 -14.06 -19.82 -34.48
C ASP A 348 -13.12 -20.12 -35.66
N ALA A 349 -12.82 -19.13 -36.49
CA ALA A 349 -11.92 -19.27 -37.63
C ALA A 349 -10.44 -19.48 -37.16
N SER A 350 -10.00 -18.72 -36.15
CA SER A 350 -8.68 -18.86 -35.56
C SER A 350 -8.49 -20.24 -34.91
N GLY A 351 -9.49 -20.70 -34.17
CA GLY A 351 -9.48 -22.05 -33.61
C GLY A 351 -9.48 -23.18 -34.65
N ASP A 352 -10.11 -22.97 -35.80
CA ASP A 352 -10.02 -23.93 -36.93
C ASP A 352 -8.63 -23.88 -37.59
N TYR A 353 -8.00 -22.70 -37.66
CA TYR A 353 -6.63 -22.54 -38.12
C TYR A 353 -5.60 -23.20 -37.17
N GLU A 354 -5.75 -23.03 -35.88
CA GLU A 354 -4.92 -23.71 -34.86
C GLU A 354 -5.00 -25.23 -34.97
N LYS A 355 -6.21 -25.79 -35.22
CA LYS A 355 -6.37 -27.24 -35.47
C LYS A 355 -5.59 -27.69 -36.70
N GLN A 356 -5.56 -26.85 -37.75
CA GLN A 356 -4.86 -27.17 -38.96
C GLN A 356 -3.34 -27.08 -38.75
N THR A 357 -2.87 -26.09 -38.07
CA THR A 357 -1.45 -25.97 -37.70
C THR A 357 -0.98 -27.13 -36.84
N ALA A 358 -1.74 -27.47 -35.77
CA ALA A 358 -1.45 -28.64 -34.95
C ALA A 358 -1.45 -29.97 -35.75
N ALA A 359 -2.29 -30.08 -36.79
CA ALA A 359 -2.28 -31.23 -37.68
C ALA A 359 -1.02 -31.32 -38.53
N VAL A 360 -0.53 -30.15 -39.03
CA VAL A 360 0.72 -30.08 -39.80
C VAL A 360 1.90 -30.49 -38.93
N ASP A 361 2.01 -29.93 -37.75
CA ASP A 361 3.13 -30.20 -36.83
C ASP A 361 3.16 -31.66 -36.39
N ALA A 362 2.02 -32.21 -35.97
CA ALA A 362 1.92 -33.59 -35.57
C ALA A 362 2.27 -34.58 -36.70
N PHE A 363 1.88 -34.23 -37.94
CA PHE A 363 2.17 -35.05 -39.11
C PHE A 363 3.68 -35.03 -39.46
N ILE A 364 4.31 -33.86 -39.38
CA ILE A 364 5.76 -33.71 -39.62
C ILE A 364 6.54 -34.47 -38.55
N GLU A 365 6.15 -34.36 -37.29
CA GLU A 365 6.81 -35.10 -36.18
C GLU A 365 6.65 -36.61 -36.35
N ALA A 366 5.49 -37.09 -36.71
CA ALA A 366 5.25 -38.53 -36.99
C ALA A 366 6.04 -39.03 -38.21
N ALA A 367 6.33 -38.15 -39.19
CA ALA A 367 7.20 -38.50 -40.33
C ALA A 367 8.69 -38.57 -39.87
N LYS A 368 9.17 -37.68 -39.03
CA LYS A 368 10.50 -37.70 -38.40
C LYS A 368 10.70 -39.02 -37.63
N ASP A 369 9.72 -39.39 -36.83
CA ASP A 369 9.77 -40.61 -36.05
C ASP A 369 9.89 -41.87 -36.89
N LYS A 370 9.36 -41.83 -38.10
CA LYS A 370 9.53 -42.91 -39.10
C LYS A 370 10.81 -42.80 -39.90
N GLY A 371 11.63 -41.78 -39.68
CA GLY A 371 12.91 -41.60 -40.35
C GLY A 371 12.83 -41.01 -41.75
N ILE A 372 11.71 -40.35 -42.07
CA ILE A 372 11.52 -39.62 -43.33
C ILE A 372 12.14 -38.23 -43.18
N SER A 373 12.82 -37.72 -44.24
CA SER A 373 13.41 -36.37 -44.19
C SER A 373 12.32 -35.30 -44.27
N THR A 374 12.31 -34.41 -43.28
CA THR A 374 11.38 -33.28 -43.22
C THR A 374 12.04 -31.94 -43.46
N ASP A 375 13.38 -31.93 -43.62
CA ASP A 375 14.18 -30.69 -43.68
C ASP A 375 13.65 -29.71 -44.77
N ASN A 376 13.33 -30.22 -45.94
CA ASN A 376 12.89 -29.37 -47.05
C ASN A 376 11.49 -28.82 -46.85
N ILE A 377 10.58 -29.61 -46.29
CA ILE A 377 9.18 -29.15 -46.03
C ILE A 377 9.12 -28.15 -44.90
N GLU A 378 9.95 -28.34 -43.86
CA GLU A 378 10.05 -27.40 -42.73
C GLU A 378 10.68 -26.08 -43.17
N GLU A 379 11.71 -26.10 -44.01
CA GLU A 379 12.35 -24.90 -44.58
C GLU A 379 11.38 -24.08 -45.41
N VAL A 380 10.55 -24.75 -46.26
CA VAL A 380 9.62 -24.07 -47.15
C VAL A 380 8.38 -23.58 -46.40
N LEU A 381 7.80 -24.39 -45.52
CA LEU A 381 6.61 -23.97 -44.75
C LEU A 381 6.98 -22.89 -43.69
N GLY A 382 8.17 -22.93 -43.11
CA GLY A 382 8.67 -21.90 -42.20
C GLY A 382 9.13 -20.61 -42.87
N ASN A 383 9.21 -20.56 -44.20
CA ASN A 383 9.57 -19.36 -44.93
C ASN A 383 8.40 -18.53 -45.33
N GLU A 384 8.14 -17.41 -44.65
CA GLU A 384 7.06 -16.46 -44.94
C GLU A 384 7.14 -15.85 -46.37
N GLU A 385 8.34 -15.75 -46.94
CA GLU A 385 8.50 -15.23 -48.32
C GLU A 385 8.30 -16.28 -49.41
N ALA A 386 8.09 -17.56 -49.04
CA ALA A 386 7.87 -18.62 -50.03
C ALA A 386 6.56 -18.43 -50.75
N SER A 387 6.59 -18.54 -52.11
CA SER A 387 5.33 -18.41 -52.88
C SER A 387 4.42 -19.63 -52.64
N GLU A 388 3.09 -19.41 -52.72
CA GLU A 388 2.12 -20.50 -52.62
C GLU A 388 2.39 -21.66 -53.58
N ALA A 389 2.95 -21.38 -54.74
CA ALA A 389 3.39 -22.38 -55.69
C ALA A 389 4.58 -23.23 -55.20
N ASP A 390 5.50 -22.62 -54.47
CA ASP A 390 6.64 -23.31 -53.87
C ASP A 390 6.22 -24.16 -52.67
N LYS A 391 5.32 -23.64 -51.82
CA LYS A 391 4.74 -24.40 -50.70
C LYS A 391 3.99 -25.62 -51.20
N THR A 392 3.08 -25.45 -52.18
CA THR A 392 2.35 -26.55 -52.80
C THR A 392 3.27 -27.60 -53.41
N ALA A 393 4.32 -27.17 -54.11
CA ALA A 393 5.30 -28.08 -54.72
C ALA A 393 6.12 -28.86 -53.66
N ALA A 394 6.45 -28.23 -52.56
CA ALA A 394 7.16 -28.91 -51.45
C ALA A 394 6.26 -29.92 -50.74
N VAL A 395 4.99 -29.59 -50.50
CA VAL A 395 3.98 -30.50 -49.92
C VAL A 395 3.72 -31.69 -50.84
N ASP A 396 3.56 -31.49 -52.16
CA ASP A 396 3.38 -32.58 -53.13
C ASP A 396 4.61 -33.45 -53.24
N ALA A 397 5.81 -32.88 -53.18
CA ALA A 397 7.05 -33.66 -53.17
C ALA A 397 7.17 -34.51 -51.91
N PHE A 398 6.89 -33.95 -50.74
CA PHE A 398 6.93 -34.63 -49.43
C PHE A 398 5.92 -35.78 -49.37
N VAL A 399 4.71 -35.55 -49.81
CA VAL A 399 3.63 -36.56 -49.81
C VAL A 399 3.93 -37.71 -50.80
N ALA A 400 4.71 -37.44 -51.87
CA ALA A 400 5.15 -38.45 -52.81
C ALA A 400 6.29 -39.35 -52.31
N GLU A 401 6.91 -39.02 -51.16
CA GLU A 401 7.96 -39.83 -50.56
C GLU A 401 7.45 -41.21 -50.07
N ALA A 402 8.28 -42.23 -50.18
CA ALA A 402 7.90 -43.58 -49.81
C ALA A 402 7.67 -43.72 -48.29
N GLY A 403 6.47 -44.11 -47.91
CA GLY A 403 6.07 -44.29 -46.50
C GLY A 403 5.26 -43.14 -45.88
N VAL A 404 5.19 -41.97 -46.54
CA VAL A 404 4.39 -40.86 -46.07
C VAL A 404 2.89 -41.15 -46.14
N SER A 405 2.44 -41.86 -47.22
CA SER A 405 1.03 -42.25 -47.38
C SER A 405 0.48 -43.16 -46.28
N ASP A 406 1.35 -43.86 -45.53
CA ASP A 406 0.99 -44.76 -44.42
C ASP A 406 1.11 -44.12 -43.05
N ILE A 407 1.31 -42.79 -42.98
CA ILE A 407 1.35 -42.04 -41.73
C ILE A 407 -0.08 -41.74 -41.29
N THR A 408 -0.36 -42.03 -40.03
CA THR A 408 -1.46 -41.45 -39.26
C THR A 408 -0.88 -40.88 -38.00
N ALA A 409 -0.91 -39.55 -37.87
CA ALA A 409 -0.43 -38.85 -36.72
C ALA A 409 -1.58 -38.57 -35.72
N LYS A 410 -1.25 -38.30 -34.46
CA LYS A 410 -2.23 -37.84 -33.48
C LYS A 410 -1.89 -36.42 -33.11
N ALA A 411 -2.74 -35.50 -33.53
CA ALA A 411 -2.65 -34.12 -33.11
C ALA A 411 -3.36 -33.93 -31.76
N GLU A 412 -2.79 -33.12 -30.94
CA GLU A 412 -3.34 -32.70 -29.66
C GLU A 412 -3.49 -31.18 -29.68
N LEU A 413 -4.71 -30.71 -29.35
CA LEU A 413 -4.94 -29.29 -29.08
C LEU A 413 -4.87 -29.08 -27.59
N GLU A 414 -4.08 -28.08 -27.20
CA GLU A 414 -3.96 -27.67 -25.82
C GLU A 414 -4.64 -26.30 -25.64
N ASP A 415 -5.26 -26.09 -24.48
CA ASP A 415 -5.73 -24.76 -24.08
C ASP A 415 -4.57 -23.92 -23.54
N GLU A 416 -4.84 -22.64 -23.25
CA GLU A 416 -3.86 -21.71 -22.67
C GLU A 416 -3.23 -22.22 -21.37
N ASP A 417 -3.84 -23.18 -20.71
CA ASP A 417 -3.33 -23.84 -19.49
C ASP A 417 -2.49 -25.11 -19.80
N GLY A 418 -2.19 -25.40 -21.08
CA GLY A 418 -1.44 -26.60 -21.53
C GLY A 418 -2.20 -27.89 -21.31
N LYS A 419 -3.51 -27.82 -21.18
CA LYS A 419 -4.36 -28.99 -21.02
C LYS A 419 -4.94 -29.38 -22.36
N VAL A 420 -4.67 -30.62 -22.73
CA VAL A 420 -5.21 -31.18 -23.96
C VAL A 420 -6.75 -31.11 -23.96
N THR A 421 -7.29 -30.31 -24.85
CA THR A 421 -8.72 -30.08 -25.03
C THR A 421 -9.33 -30.99 -26.07
N ASP A 422 -8.58 -31.32 -27.12
CA ASP A 422 -9.02 -32.23 -28.17
C ASP A 422 -7.88 -33.11 -28.67
N LYS A 423 -8.20 -34.29 -29.18
CA LYS A 423 -7.25 -35.22 -29.78
C LYS A 423 -7.89 -35.80 -31.05
N PHE A 424 -7.19 -35.67 -32.17
CA PHE A 424 -7.72 -36.17 -33.42
C PHE A 424 -6.62 -36.85 -34.26
N ASP A 425 -7.04 -37.82 -35.09
CA ASP A 425 -6.13 -38.52 -35.97
C ASP A 425 -5.97 -37.71 -37.27
N VAL A 426 -4.74 -37.53 -37.72
CA VAL A 426 -4.37 -36.75 -38.92
C VAL A 426 -3.87 -37.71 -39.99
N THR A 427 -4.51 -37.70 -41.13
CA THR A 427 -4.11 -38.46 -42.32
C THR A 427 -3.36 -37.56 -43.30
N VAL A 428 -2.76 -38.18 -44.34
CA VAL A 428 -2.09 -37.39 -45.42
C VAL A 428 -3.03 -36.40 -46.10
N ASN A 429 -4.31 -36.72 -46.20
CA ASN A 429 -5.27 -35.79 -46.81
C ASN A 429 -5.57 -34.60 -45.86
N ASP A 430 -5.64 -34.88 -44.59
CA ASP A 430 -5.85 -33.85 -43.60
C ASP A 430 -4.63 -32.92 -43.51
N PHE A 431 -3.41 -33.48 -43.62
CA PHE A 431 -2.16 -32.73 -43.73
C PHE A 431 -2.13 -31.79 -44.94
N LYS A 432 -2.52 -32.31 -46.15
CA LYS A 432 -2.60 -31.47 -47.35
C LYS A 432 -3.58 -30.34 -47.22
N THR A 433 -4.77 -30.61 -46.67
CA THR A 433 -5.78 -29.57 -46.46
C THR A 433 -5.33 -28.55 -45.44
N ALA A 434 -4.64 -29.01 -44.42
CA ALA A 434 -4.10 -28.15 -43.37
C ALA A 434 -2.99 -27.18 -43.82
N THR A 435 -2.15 -27.66 -44.79
CA THR A 435 -1.10 -26.79 -45.37
C THR A 435 -1.61 -25.77 -46.37
N GLU A 436 -2.87 -25.87 -46.83
CA GLU A 436 -3.54 -24.88 -47.68
C GLU A 436 -4.30 -23.80 -46.86
N ALA A 437 -4.29 -23.92 -45.52
CA ALA A 437 -4.98 -22.97 -44.67
C ALA A 437 -4.25 -21.64 -44.58
N GLU A 438 -4.98 -20.57 -44.76
CA GLU A 438 -4.48 -19.21 -44.54
C GLU A 438 -4.89 -18.72 -43.17
N GLU A 439 -3.99 -17.99 -42.53
CA GLU A 439 -4.30 -17.34 -41.28
C GLU A 439 -5.47 -16.36 -41.46
N PRO A 440 -6.52 -16.42 -40.61
CA PRO A 440 -7.69 -15.57 -40.78
C PRO A 440 -7.36 -14.10 -40.46
N ASP A 441 -7.60 -13.18 -41.44
CA ASP A 441 -7.45 -11.75 -41.18
C ASP A 441 -8.62 -11.26 -40.29
N PRO A 442 -8.31 -10.73 -39.08
CA PRO A 442 -9.35 -10.18 -38.19
C PRO A 442 -10.25 -9.14 -38.87
N ALA A 443 -9.76 -8.39 -39.86
CA ALA A 443 -10.51 -7.35 -40.55
C ALA A 443 -11.66 -7.89 -41.41
N ASP A 444 -11.63 -9.16 -41.81
CA ASP A 444 -12.67 -9.80 -42.61
C ASP A 444 -13.93 -10.16 -41.81
N TYR A 445 -13.82 -10.23 -40.49
CA TYR A 445 -14.89 -10.64 -39.56
C TYR A 445 -15.66 -9.49 -38.93
N GLY A 446 -15.16 -8.24 -39.06
CA GLY A 446 -15.79 -7.09 -38.43
C GLY A 446 -15.02 -5.79 -38.57
N VAL A 447 -15.38 -4.79 -37.75
CA VAL A 447 -14.61 -3.55 -37.70
C VAL A 447 -13.43 -3.77 -36.76
N TRP A 448 -12.29 -4.12 -37.33
CA TRP A 448 -11.05 -4.32 -36.57
C TRP A 448 -10.38 -2.99 -36.22
N VAL A 449 -9.98 -2.86 -34.97
CA VAL A 449 -9.19 -1.74 -34.47
C VAL A 449 -7.83 -2.27 -34.10
N PRO A 450 -6.78 -2.02 -34.88
CA PRO A 450 -5.44 -2.51 -34.59
C PRO A 450 -4.94 -1.93 -33.28
N GLY A 451 -4.16 -2.71 -32.56
CA GLY A 451 -3.53 -2.30 -31.30
C GLY A 451 -2.50 -1.18 -31.49
N VAL A 452 -2.13 -0.56 -30.38
CA VAL A 452 -1.15 0.54 -30.39
C VAL A 452 0.22 0.07 -30.91
N PRO A 453 0.75 -1.13 -30.57
CA PRO A 453 1.99 -1.64 -31.14
C PRO A 453 1.92 -1.76 -32.66
N VAL A 454 0.87 -2.35 -33.21
CA VAL A 454 0.66 -2.54 -34.64
C VAL A 454 0.58 -1.20 -35.38
N LEU A 455 -0.16 -0.23 -34.85
CA LEU A 455 -0.24 1.12 -35.42
C LEU A 455 1.11 1.84 -35.42
N ILE A 456 1.91 1.70 -34.37
CA ILE A 456 3.22 2.31 -34.27
C ILE A 456 4.21 1.56 -35.18
N GLY A 457 4.17 0.22 -35.23
CA GLY A 457 4.98 -0.61 -36.12
C GLY A 457 4.77 -0.18 -37.57
N ASN A 458 3.55 -0.20 -38.07
CA ASN A 458 3.19 0.23 -39.43
C ASN A 458 3.66 1.67 -39.76
N LEU A 459 3.64 2.56 -38.74
CA LEU A 459 4.15 3.92 -38.93
C LEU A 459 5.68 3.93 -39.04
N LEU A 460 6.39 3.15 -38.23
CA LEU A 460 7.87 3.05 -38.25
C LEU A 460 8.35 2.44 -39.56
N ASP A 461 7.67 1.41 -40.05
CA ASP A 461 7.95 0.74 -41.34
C ASP A 461 7.73 1.70 -42.53
N SER A 462 6.65 2.48 -42.48
CA SER A 462 6.38 3.49 -43.50
C SER A 462 7.42 4.61 -43.54
N LEU A 463 8.10 4.85 -42.41
CA LEU A 463 9.19 5.82 -42.26
C LEU A 463 10.56 5.23 -42.59
N ASN A 464 10.64 3.92 -42.90
CA ASN A 464 11.89 3.16 -43.04
C ASN A 464 12.86 3.42 -41.86
N CYS A 465 12.38 3.26 -40.64
CA CYS A 465 13.20 3.42 -39.44
C CYS A 465 14.25 2.28 -39.36
N ALA A 466 15.37 2.59 -38.73
CA ALA A 466 16.39 1.57 -38.48
C ALA A 466 15.87 0.56 -37.41
N ASP A 467 16.18 -0.72 -37.56
CA ASP A 467 15.71 -1.84 -36.73
C ASP A 467 15.93 -1.62 -35.23
N TRP A 468 17.08 -1.09 -34.83
CA TRP A 468 17.38 -0.76 -33.45
C TRP A 468 16.44 0.31 -32.87
N LEU A 469 15.94 1.25 -33.71
CA LEU A 469 15.05 2.30 -33.27
C LEU A 469 13.61 1.78 -33.20
N SER A 470 13.23 0.92 -34.13
CA SER A 470 11.94 0.23 -34.09
C SER A 470 11.83 -0.66 -32.86
N GLY A 471 12.82 -1.48 -32.58
CA GLY A 471 12.90 -2.29 -31.35
C GLY A 471 12.89 -1.43 -30.08
N LEU A 472 13.64 -0.32 -30.01
CA LEU A 472 13.57 0.58 -28.85
C LEU A 472 12.15 1.14 -28.63
N ILE A 473 11.45 1.50 -29.71
CA ILE A 473 10.12 2.09 -29.60
C ILE A 473 9.07 1.02 -29.28
N LEU A 474 9.08 -0.10 -29.98
CA LEU A 474 8.09 -1.17 -29.79
C LEU A 474 8.37 -1.94 -28.49
N ASP A 475 9.51 -2.56 -28.35
CA ASP A 475 9.81 -3.48 -27.24
C ASP A 475 10.23 -2.73 -25.98
N GLY A 476 10.94 -1.59 -26.12
CA GLY A 476 11.39 -0.80 -24.98
C GLY A 476 10.32 0.15 -24.42
N ILE A 477 9.64 0.91 -25.28
CA ILE A 477 8.70 1.98 -24.87
C ILE A 477 7.27 1.49 -24.89
N VAL A 478 6.76 0.95 -26.01
CA VAL A 478 5.35 0.58 -26.18
C VAL A 478 5.04 -0.62 -25.29
N ALA A 479 5.84 -1.66 -25.32
CA ALA A 479 5.70 -2.82 -24.45
C ALA A 479 5.80 -2.41 -22.95
N GLY A 480 6.75 -1.54 -22.60
CA GLY A 480 6.88 -1.03 -21.23
C GLY A 480 5.69 -0.20 -20.76
N VAL A 481 5.07 0.59 -21.64
CA VAL A 481 3.83 1.33 -21.35
C VAL A 481 2.66 0.36 -21.26
N GLY A 482 2.56 -0.61 -22.19
CA GLY A 482 1.55 -1.66 -22.23
C GLY A 482 1.50 -2.45 -20.94
N ALA A 483 2.64 -2.95 -20.48
CA ALA A 483 2.78 -3.68 -19.22
C ALA A 483 2.27 -2.91 -17.99
N VAL A 484 2.33 -1.56 -18.01
CA VAL A 484 1.77 -0.75 -16.92
C VAL A 484 0.26 -0.54 -17.10
N LEU A 485 -0.16 -0.15 -18.30
CA LEU A 485 -1.54 0.25 -18.56
C LEU A 485 -2.46 -0.97 -18.67
N GLY A 486 -1.96 -2.12 -19.09
CA GLY A 486 -2.69 -3.38 -19.14
C GLY A 486 -3.27 -3.78 -17.77
N PHE A 487 -2.52 -3.60 -16.69
CA PHE A 487 -3.00 -3.90 -15.33
C PHE A 487 -3.90 -2.81 -14.71
N VAL A 488 -4.00 -1.63 -15.32
CA VAL A 488 -4.79 -0.52 -14.75
C VAL A 488 -6.28 -0.87 -14.63
N PRO A 489 -6.95 -1.51 -15.59
CA PRO A 489 -8.37 -1.84 -15.49
C PRO A 489 -8.68 -2.70 -14.25
N GLN A 490 -7.96 -3.79 -14.05
CA GLN A 490 -8.10 -4.67 -12.89
C GLN A 490 -7.90 -3.92 -11.57
N MET A 491 -6.88 -3.06 -11.51
CA MET A 491 -6.59 -2.23 -10.35
C MET A 491 -7.70 -1.22 -10.06
N LEU A 492 -8.33 -0.63 -11.09
CA LEU A 492 -9.45 0.29 -10.92
C LEU A 492 -10.68 -0.42 -10.35
N VAL A 493 -10.99 -1.62 -10.81
CA VAL A 493 -12.08 -2.45 -10.27
C VAL A 493 -11.82 -2.75 -8.79
N LEU A 494 -10.62 -3.18 -8.44
CA LEU A 494 -10.23 -3.40 -7.04
C LEU A 494 -10.37 -2.13 -6.19
N PHE A 495 -9.96 -0.98 -6.69
CA PHE A 495 -10.06 0.29 -5.97
C PHE A 495 -11.51 0.74 -5.77
N ILE A 496 -12.45 0.41 -6.68
CA ILE A 496 -13.88 0.65 -6.48
C ILE A 496 -14.37 -0.09 -5.24
N PHE A 497 -14.09 -1.39 -5.15
CA PHE A 497 -14.52 -2.20 -4.01
C PHE A 497 -13.87 -1.75 -2.70
N LEU A 498 -12.56 -1.48 -2.72
CA LEU A 498 -11.86 -1.00 -1.53
C LEU A 498 -12.38 0.37 -1.07
N ALA A 499 -12.61 1.30 -2.00
CA ALA A 499 -13.20 2.59 -1.68
C ALA A 499 -14.62 2.47 -1.12
N PHE A 500 -15.40 1.53 -1.62
CA PHE A 500 -16.73 1.20 -1.12
C PHE A 500 -16.66 0.66 0.32
N LEU A 501 -15.85 -0.37 0.57
CA LEU A 501 -15.68 -1.00 1.89
C LEU A 501 -15.12 -0.03 2.94
N GLU A 502 -14.22 0.86 2.54
CA GLU A 502 -13.68 1.91 3.40
C GLU A 502 -14.76 2.95 3.72
N SER A 503 -15.44 3.45 2.69
CA SER A 503 -16.44 4.50 2.84
C SER A 503 -17.68 4.05 3.62
N CYS A 504 -18.13 2.79 3.47
CA CYS A 504 -19.25 2.27 4.25
C CYS A 504 -18.91 1.99 5.73
N GLY A 505 -17.61 2.02 6.11
CA GLY A 505 -17.13 1.80 7.46
C GLY A 505 -16.84 0.33 7.83
N TYR A 506 -16.89 -0.59 6.86
CA TYR A 506 -16.60 -2.02 7.10
C TYR A 506 -15.13 -2.26 7.49
N MET A 507 -14.18 -1.57 6.83
CA MET A 507 -12.75 -1.72 7.11
C MET A 507 -12.36 -1.40 8.55
N ALA A 508 -13.06 -0.47 9.20
CA ALA A 508 -12.86 -0.14 10.61
C ALA A 508 -13.18 -1.34 11.54
N ARG A 509 -14.24 -2.10 11.21
CA ARG A 509 -14.62 -3.31 11.96
C ARG A 509 -13.60 -4.42 11.84
N ILE A 510 -13.11 -4.62 10.64
CA ILE A 510 -12.06 -5.62 10.39
C ILE A 510 -10.78 -5.28 11.16
N ALA A 511 -10.35 -4.03 11.12
CA ALA A 511 -9.20 -3.58 11.89
C ALA A 511 -9.40 -3.82 13.40
N PHE A 512 -10.59 -3.58 13.93
CA PHE A 512 -10.95 -3.84 15.32
C PHE A 512 -10.86 -5.33 15.68
N ILE A 513 -11.40 -6.21 14.84
CA ILE A 513 -11.37 -7.67 15.06
C ILE A 513 -9.94 -8.18 15.02
N MET A 514 -9.16 -7.74 14.04
CA MET A 514 -7.80 -8.19 13.82
C MET A 514 -6.80 -7.63 14.84
N ASP A 515 -7.11 -6.52 15.51
CA ASP A 515 -6.24 -5.91 16.52
C ASP A 515 -5.86 -6.89 17.62
N ARG A 516 -6.81 -7.70 18.10
CA ARG A 516 -6.55 -8.71 19.12
C ARG A 516 -5.53 -9.78 18.70
N ILE A 517 -5.47 -10.08 17.40
CA ILE A 517 -4.56 -11.09 16.83
C ILE A 517 -3.20 -10.44 16.59
N PHE A 518 -3.18 -9.29 15.92
CA PHE A 518 -1.96 -8.61 15.49
C PHE A 518 -1.12 -8.07 16.66
N ARG A 519 -1.75 -7.61 17.73
CA ARG A 519 -1.05 -7.19 18.95
C ARG A 519 -0.18 -8.27 19.55
N LYS A 520 -0.59 -9.54 19.50
CA LYS A 520 0.22 -10.66 19.96
C LYS A 520 1.55 -10.77 19.22
N PHE A 521 1.57 -10.34 17.97
CA PHE A 521 2.76 -10.34 17.11
C PHE A 521 3.49 -8.98 17.08
N GLY A 522 3.05 -8.01 17.88
CA GLY A 522 3.68 -6.70 17.97
C GLY A 522 3.28 -5.70 16.90
N LEU A 523 2.23 -5.98 16.15
CA LEU A 523 1.64 -5.12 15.13
C LEU A 523 0.29 -4.56 15.61
N SER A 524 -0.12 -3.40 15.14
CA SER A 524 -1.45 -2.87 15.41
C SER A 524 -2.50 -3.52 14.51
N GLY A 525 -3.76 -3.55 14.94
CA GLY A 525 -4.85 -4.06 14.11
C GLY A 525 -5.03 -3.30 12.79
N LYS A 526 -4.65 -2.02 12.76
CA LYS A 526 -4.63 -1.21 11.53
C LYS A 526 -3.64 -1.73 10.50
N SER A 527 -2.59 -2.47 10.89
CA SER A 527 -1.60 -3.07 10.00
C SER A 527 -2.18 -4.15 9.09
N PHE A 528 -3.29 -4.77 9.50
CA PHE A 528 -3.96 -5.79 8.71
C PHE A 528 -4.51 -5.24 7.38
N ILE A 529 -5.04 -4.01 7.37
CA ILE A 529 -5.62 -3.39 6.16
C ILE A 529 -4.57 -3.25 5.04
N PRO A 530 -3.39 -2.64 5.27
CA PRO A 530 -2.31 -2.62 4.29
C PRO A 530 -1.89 -4.00 3.78
N MET A 531 -1.79 -5.00 4.65
CA MET A 531 -1.38 -6.35 4.28
C MET A 531 -2.43 -7.04 3.41
N LEU A 532 -3.70 -6.85 3.75
CA LEU A 532 -4.80 -7.36 2.96
C LEU A 532 -4.85 -6.74 1.56
N ILE A 533 -4.77 -5.42 1.46
CA ILE A 533 -4.72 -4.73 0.17
C ILE A 533 -3.47 -5.17 -0.61
N GLY A 534 -2.38 -5.41 0.10
CA GLY A 534 -1.11 -5.87 -0.44
C GLY A 534 -1.17 -7.25 -1.09
N SER A 535 -2.14 -8.11 -0.73
CA SER A 535 -2.35 -9.41 -1.39
C SER A 535 -2.93 -9.26 -2.81
N GLY A 536 -3.61 -8.17 -3.11
CA GLY A 536 -3.97 -7.82 -4.50
C GLY A 536 -2.80 -7.12 -5.20
N CYS A 537 -2.33 -6.00 -4.63
CA CYS A 537 -1.15 -5.29 -5.14
C CYS A 537 -0.39 -4.60 -4.00
N GLY A 538 0.94 -4.74 -4.02
CA GLY A 538 1.82 -4.15 -2.99
C GLY A 538 1.79 -2.62 -2.93
N VAL A 539 1.61 -1.94 -4.06
CA VAL A 539 1.62 -0.46 -4.13
C VAL A 539 0.50 0.16 -3.30
N PRO A 540 -0.79 -0.14 -3.55
CA PRO A 540 -1.87 0.39 -2.72
C PRO A 540 -1.82 -0.13 -1.29
N GLY A 541 -1.33 -1.35 -1.07
CA GLY A 541 -1.12 -1.89 0.27
C GLY A 541 -0.18 -1.02 1.08
N ILE A 542 0.99 -0.67 0.54
CA ILE A 542 1.94 0.22 1.18
C ILE A 542 1.34 1.61 1.40
N MET A 543 0.61 2.16 0.41
CA MET A 543 -0.03 3.46 0.53
C MET A 543 -1.10 3.51 1.63
N ALA A 544 -1.82 2.41 1.85
CA ALA A 544 -2.82 2.29 2.91
C ALA A 544 -2.22 2.37 4.33
N SER A 545 -0.90 2.15 4.48
CA SER A 545 -0.22 2.31 5.76
C SER A 545 -0.30 3.72 6.35
N ARG A 546 -0.69 4.71 5.57
CA ARG A 546 -0.97 6.09 6.05
C ARG A 546 -2.04 6.17 7.11
N THR A 547 -2.95 5.20 7.14
CA THR A 547 -4.00 5.11 8.17
C THR A 547 -3.47 4.72 9.54
N ILE A 548 -2.20 4.33 9.63
CA ILE A 548 -1.52 3.94 10.88
C ILE A 548 -0.85 5.19 11.45
N GLU A 549 -1.33 5.66 12.57
CA GLU A 549 -0.89 6.89 13.23
C GLU A 549 0.51 6.74 13.86
N ASN A 550 0.77 5.59 14.48
CA ASN A 550 2.06 5.31 15.09
C ASN A 550 3.14 5.08 14.02
N ASP A 551 4.14 5.95 13.96
CA ASP A 551 5.22 5.92 12.97
C ASP A 551 6.03 4.61 13.01
N ARG A 552 6.23 4.01 14.20
CA ARG A 552 6.88 2.72 14.38
C ARG A 552 6.06 1.59 13.75
N ASP A 553 4.78 1.48 14.09
CA ASP A 553 3.88 0.44 13.58
C ASP A 553 3.69 0.59 12.07
N ARG A 554 3.62 1.84 11.58
CA ARG A 554 3.57 2.15 10.15
C ARG A 554 4.81 1.64 9.42
N LYS A 555 6.01 1.91 9.92
CA LYS A 555 7.26 1.42 9.32
C LYS A 555 7.37 -0.09 9.34
N MET A 556 7.00 -0.75 10.45
CA MET A 556 6.96 -2.21 10.52
C MET A 556 5.98 -2.78 9.49
N THR A 557 4.80 -2.19 9.37
CA THR A 557 3.79 -2.60 8.38
C THR A 557 4.30 -2.45 6.96
N ILE A 558 4.91 -1.30 6.60
CA ILE A 558 5.49 -1.09 5.27
C ILE A 558 6.56 -2.15 4.95
N MET A 559 7.40 -2.52 5.92
CA MET A 559 8.46 -3.51 5.73
C MET A 559 7.93 -4.94 5.53
N THR A 560 6.72 -5.25 6.00
CA THR A 560 6.17 -6.61 6.01
C THR A 560 4.98 -6.81 5.05
N THR A 561 4.33 -5.74 4.60
CA THR A 561 3.13 -5.80 3.75
C THR A 561 3.34 -6.59 2.46
N THR A 562 4.52 -6.52 1.86
CA THR A 562 4.83 -7.16 0.57
C THR A 562 5.22 -8.63 0.67
N PHE A 563 5.24 -9.23 1.87
CA PHE A 563 5.50 -10.66 2.03
C PHE A 563 4.31 -11.53 1.64
N VAL A 564 3.09 -10.98 1.71
CA VAL A 564 1.92 -11.68 1.14
C VAL A 564 2.06 -11.69 -0.38
N PRO A 565 1.84 -12.82 -1.05
CA PRO A 565 1.81 -12.87 -2.51
C PRO A 565 0.76 -11.89 -3.07
N CYS A 566 1.15 -11.10 -4.05
CA CYS A 566 0.24 -10.25 -4.83
C CYS A 566 -0.04 -10.92 -6.19
N GLY A 567 -0.98 -10.39 -6.97
CA GLY A 567 -1.33 -10.91 -8.30
C GLY A 567 -0.11 -11.12 -9.19
N ALA A 568 0.78 -10.14 -9.27
CA ALA A 568 2.04 -10.21 -10.04
C ALA A 568 3.03 -11.33 -9.62
N LYS A 569 2.80 -12.00 -8.50
CA LYS A 569 3.61 -13.16 -8.07
C LYS A 569 2.96 -14.50 -8.42
N LEU A 570 1.69 -14.50 -8.87
CA LEU A 570 0.98 -15.72 -9.22
C LEU A 570 1.63 -16.45 -10.40
N PRO A 571 2.06 -15.77 -11.49
CA PRO A 571 2.78 -16.44 -12.57
C PRO A 571 4.01 -17.22 -12.10
N ILE A 572 4.82 -16.66 -11.20
CA ILE A 572 5.98 -17.38 -10.64
C ILE A 572 5.54 -18.62 -9.84
N ILE A 573 4.44 -18.51 -9.10
CA ILE A 573 3.90 -19.63 -8.31
C ILE A 573 3.41 -20.71 -9.26
N ALA A 574 2.69 -20.37 -10.33
CA ALA A 574 2.18 -21.29 -11.35
C ALA A 574 3.34 -21.96 -12.09
N LEU A 575 4.31 -21.21 -12.60
CA LEU A 575 5.51 -21.74 -13.26
C LEU A 575 6.22 -22.80 -12.41
N ILE A 576 6.48 -22.51 -11.13
CA ILE A 576 7.21 -23.44 -10.27
C ILE A 576 6.34 -24.64 -9.89
N ALA A 577 5.04 -24.43 -9.65
CA ALA A 577 4.11 -25.52 -9.34
C ALA A 577 3.91 -26.45 -10.54
N GLY A 578 3.83 -25.93 -11.75
CA GLY A 578 3.71 -26.68 -12.99
C GLY A 578 4.98 -27.43 -13.31
N ALA A 579 6.09 -26.72 -13.51
CA ALA A 579 7.35 -27.31 -13.96
C ALA A 579 7.95 -28.39 -13.05
N PHE A 580 7.72 -28.33 -11.73
CA PHE A 580 8.39 -29.20 -10.76
C PHE A 580 7.46 -30.05 -9.89
N PHE A 581 6.17 -29.69 -9.77
CA PHE A 581 5.27 -30.27 -8.79
C PHE A 581 3.91 -30.68 -9.36
N ASN A 582 3.82 -30.92 -10.67
CA ASN A 582 2.61 -31.37 -11.39
C ASN A 582 1.36 -30.52 -11.02
N ASN A 583 1.44 -29.24 -11.10
CA ASN A 583 0.38 -28.28 -10.73
C ASN A 583 -0.21 -28.52 -9.33
N SER A 584 0.63 -28.92 -8.38
CA SER A 584 0.19 -29.23 -7.03
C SER A 584 -0.30 -27.97 -6.29
N GLY A 585 -1.59 -27.91 -5.98
CA GLY A 585 -2.21 -26.86 -5.18
C GLY A 585 -1.57 -26.64 -3.80
N TRP A 586 -0.82 -27.63 -3.28
CA TRP A 586 -0.05 -27.49 -2.05
C TRP A 586 1.10 -26.50 -2.17
N VAL A 587 1.76 -26.42 -3.32
CA VAL A 587 2.86 -25.47 -3.56
C VAL A 587 2.31 -24.05 -3.54
N SER A 588 1.24 -23.80 -4.28
CA SER A 588 0.57 -22.49 -4.33
C SER A 588 0.07 -22.08 -2.95
N THR A 589 -0.59 -22.98 -2.24
CA THR A 589 -1.07 -22.72 -0.87
C THR A 589 0.10 -22.45 0.09
N SER A 590 1.20 -23.21 0.00
CA SER A 590 2.37 -23.04 0.88
C SER A 590 3.03 -21.67 0.71
N ALA A 591 3.01 -21.09 -0.48
CA ALA A 591 3.55 -19.75 -0.74
C ALA A 591 2.85 -18.68 0.11
N TYR A 592 1.53 -18.73 0.24
CA TYR A 592 0.78 -17.83 1.13
C TYR A 592 1.13 -18.05 2.60
N PHE A 593 1.23 -19.32 3.05
CA PHE A 593 1.61 -19.61 4.43
C PHE A 593 3.03 -19.16 4.76
N VAL A 594 3.96 -19.28 3.84
CA VAL A 594 5.33 -18.76 3.99
C VAL A 594 5.30 -17.23 4.15
N GLY A 595 4.53 -16.53 3.34
CA GLY A 595 4.36 -15.08 3.45
C GLY A 595 3.78 -14.67 4.82
N ILE A 596 2.72 -15.32 5.27
CA ILE A 596 2.11 -15.06 6.58
C ILE A 596 3.08 -15.39 7.72
N ALA A 597 3.79 -16.51 7.66
CA ALA A 597 4.80 -16.87 8.66
C ALA A 597 5.93 -15.83 8.71
N ALA A 598 6.39 -15.33 7.55
CA ALA A 598 7.39 -14.28 7.47
C ALA A 598 6.90 -12.98 8.14
N ILE A 599 5.63 -12.59 7.96
CA ILE A 599 5.03 -11.42 8.63
C ILE A 599 5.05 -11.60 10.16
N ILE A 600 4.58 -12.74 10.64
CA ILE A 600 4.49 -13.04 12.07
C ILE A 600 5.88 -13.05 12.71
N CYS A 601 6.82 -13.79 12.11
CA CYS A 601 8.20 -13.87 12.59
C CYS A 601 8.88 -12.48 12.58
N SER A 602 8.71 -11.73 11.48
CA SER A 602 9.25 -10.38 11.37
C SER A 602 8.66 -9.43 12.41
N GLY A 603 7.34 -9.48 12.65
CA GLY A 603 6.67 -8.69 13.67
C GLY A 603 7.24 -8.95 15.07
N ILE A 604 7.39 -10.23 15.43
CA ILE A 604 7.95 -10.64 16.73
C ILE A 604 9.43 -10.24 16.86
N ILE A 605 10.23 -10.46 15.83
CA ILE A 605 11.68 -10.16 15.86
C ILE A 605 11.91 -8.64 15.88
N LEU A 606 11.24 -7.89 15.01
CA LEU A 606 11.41 -6.44 14.91
C LEU A 606 10.97 -5.75 16.21
N LYS A 607 9.85 -6.16 16.82
CA LYS A 607 9.40 -5.63 18.11
C LYS A 607 10.49 -5.73 19.20
N LYS A 608 11.31 -6.77 19.16
CA LYS A 608 12.39 -7.01 20.14
C LYS A 608 13.67 -6.24 19.85
N THR A 609 13.72 -5.46 18.79
CA THR A 609 14.87 -4.61 18.45
C THR A 609 14.72 -3.22 19.05
N LYS A 610 15.85 -2.54 19.35
CA LYS A 610 15.83 -1.16 19.88
C LYS A 610 15.13 -0.15 18.97
N MET A 611 15.04 -0.44 17.66
CA MET A 611 14.45 0.46 16.68
C MET A 611 12.91 0.45 16.72
N PHE A 612 12.31 -0.68 17.13
CA PHE A 612 10.89 -0.92 17.14
C PHE A 612 10.36 -1.37 18.51
N ALA A 613 11.17 -1.24 19.57
CA ALA A 613 10.76 -1.57 20.92
C ALA A 613 9.63 -0.63 21.41
N GLY A 614 8.69 -1.17 22.17
CA GLY A 614 7.52 -0.49 22.73
C GLY A 614 6.23 -1.25 22.45
N ASP A 615 5.16 -0.94 23.16
CA ASP A 615 3.87 -1.55 22.92
C ASP A 615 3.18 -0.94 21.70
N PRO A 616 2.41 -1.76 20.91
CA PRO A 616 1.60 -1.23 19.83
C PRO A 616 0.60 -0.23 20.40
N ALA A 617 0.40 0.88 19.66
CA ALA A 617 -0.57 1.88 20.06
C ALA A 617 -1.94 1.24 20.36
N PRO A 618 -2.61 1.61 21.46
CA PRO A 618 -3.93 1.08 21.74
C PRO A 618 -4.87 1.39 20.57
N PHE A 619 -5.62 0.38 20.14
CA PHE A 619 -6.61 0.55 19.09
C PHE A 619 -7.84 1.27 19.66
N VAL A 620 -7.77 2.59 19.68
CA VAL A 620 -8.88 3.46 20.07
C VAL A 620 -9.49 4.01 18.79
N MET A 621 -10.39 3.27 18.17
CA MET A 621 -11.12 3.73 16.99
C MET A 621 -12.62 3.58 17.23
N GLU A 622 -13.34 4.66 17.04
CA GLU A 622 -14.80 4.60 16.96
C GLU A 622 -15.20 3.83 15.73
N LEU A 623 -16.14 2.90 15.88
CA LEU A 623 -16.75 2.26 14.74
C LEU A 623 -17.74 3.28 14.13
N PRO A 624 -17.45 3.91 12.98
CA PRO A 624 -18.38 4.86 12.38
C PRO A 624 -19.69 4.16 12.04
N ALA A 625 -20.83 4.86 12.16
CA ALA A 625 -22.10 4.27 11.75
C ALA A 625 -22.03 3.84 10.28
N TYR A 626 -22.64 2.71 9.92
CA TYR A 626 -22.73 2.31 8.53
C TYR A 626 -23.53 3.34 7.75
N HIS A 627 -22.98 3.74 6.63
CA HIS A 627 -23.68 4.62 5.68
C HIS A 627 -23.43 4.14 4.26
N TRP A 628 -24.40 4.35 3.39
CA TRP A 628 -24.24 4.03 1.99
C TRP A 628 -23.38 5.11 1.33
N PRO A 629 -22.23 4.76 0.74
CA PRO A 629 -21.37 5.74 0.10
C PRO A 629 -22.02 6.30 -1.16
N THR A 630 -21.76 7.57 -1.45
CA THR A 630 -22.19 8.16 -2.72
C THR A 630 -21.27 7.66 -3.84
N LEU A 631 -21.88 7.30 -4.97
CA LEU A 631 -21.13 6.79 -6.15
C LEU A 631 -20.02 7.76 -6.57
N GLY A 632 -20.30 9.07 -6.54
CA GLY A 632 -19.30 10.09 -6.88
C GLY A 632 -18.07 10.08 -5.98
N ASN A 633 -18.20 9.80 -4.69
CA ASN A 633 -17.07 9.70 -3.77
C ASN A 633 -16.25 8.44 -4.03
N VAL A 634 -16.91 7.31 -4.31
CA VAL A 634 -16.24 6.04 -4.64
C VAL A 634 -15.43 6.20 -5.92
N LEU A 635 -16.05 6.71 -7.00
CA LEU A 635 -15.37 6.90 -8.29
C LEU A 635 -14.23 7.92 -8.21
N ARG A 636 -14.40 9.01 -7.46
CA ARG A 636 -13.31 9.97 -7.23
C ARG A 636 -12.14 9.32 -6.49
N SER A 637 -12.40 8.57 -5.42
CA SER A 637 -11.36 7.87 -4.65
C SER A 637 -10.64 6.83 -5.51
N MET A 638 -11.38 6.07 -6.33
CA MET A 638 -10.83 5.14 -7.32
C MET A 638 -9.89 5.85 -8.28
N TRP A 639 -10.37 6.95 -8.92
CA TRP A 639 -9.58 7.68 -9.91
C TRP A 639 -8.32 8.35 -9.31
N GLU A 640 -8.42 8.95 -8.13
CA GLU A 640 -7.26 9.55 -7.45
C GLU A 640 -6.17 8.51 -7.14
N ARG A 641 -6.56 7.31 -6.74
CA ARG A 641 -5.63 6.20 -6.48
C ARG A 641 -5.06 5.65 -7.79
N GLY A 642 -5.90 5.40 -8.80
CA GLY A 642 -5.50 4.91 -10.12
C GLY A 642 -4.56 5.89 -10.83
N TRP A 643 -4.90 7.18 -10.88
CA TRP A 643 -4.04 8.20 -11.49
C TRP A 643 -2.70 8.34 -10.76
N SER A 644 -2.71 8.26 -9.45
CA SER A 644 -1.47 8.26 -8.66
C SER A 644 -0.59 7.05 -8.96
N PHE A 645 -1.18 5.89 -9.24
CA PHE A 645 -0.47 4.69 -9.70
C PHE A 645 0.12 4.91 -11.09
N ILE A 646 -0.69 5.24 -12.09
CA ILE A 646 -0.27 5.45 -13.49
C ILE A 646 0.89 6.46 -13.57
N LYS A 647 0.75 7.61 -12.91
CA LYS A 647 1.78 8.66 -12.98
C LYS A 647 3.12 8.23 -12.35
N LYS A 648 3.11 7.41 -11.32
CA LYS A 648 4.33 7.08 -10.56
C LYS A 648 4.94 5.75 -10.98
N ALA A 649 4.13 4.73 -11.15
CA ALA A 649 4.59 3.43 -11.62
C ALA A 649 5.03 3.53 -13.09
N GLY A 650 4.23 4.17 -13.94
CA GLY A 650 4.52 4.29 -15.36
C GLY A 650 5.87 4.91 -15.66
N THR A 651 6.28 5.99 -14.97
CA THR A 651 7.60 6.61 -15.24
C THR A 651 8.77 5.73 -14.83
N ILE A 652 8.68 5.02 -13.71
CA ILE A 652 9.77 4.18 -13.21
C ILE A 652 9.86 2.90 -14.05
N ILE A 653 8.73 2.29 -14.34
CA ILE A 653 8.68 1.04 -15.13
C ILE A 653 9.15 1.34 -16.55
N LEU A 654 8.63 2.38 -17.21
CA LEU A 654 9.08 2.77 -18.55
C LEU A 654 10.59 2.98 -18.64
N LEU A 655 11.18 3.70 -17.68
CA LEU A 655 12.64 3.88 -17.68
C LEU A 655 13.37 2.55 -17.48
N SER A 656 12.82 1.67 -16.66
CA SER A 656 13.43 0.37 -16.38
C SER A 656 13.33 -0.58 -17.58
N THR A 657 12.20 -0.58 -18.29
CA THR A 657 12.03 -1.42 -19.50
C THR A 657 12.97 -0.96 -20.62
N ILE A 658 13.13 0.34 -20.84
CA ILE A 658 14.10 0.87 -21.80
C ILE A 658 15.53 0.43 -21.45
N ILE A 659 15.93 0.54 -20.17
CA ILE A 659 17.24 0.10 -19.74
C ILE A 659 17.39 -1.42 -19.91
N LEU A 660 16.38 -2.19 -19.57
CA LEU A 660 16.41 -3.65 -19.68
C LEU A 660 16.50 -4.07 -21.15
N TRP A 661 15.66 -3.50 -22.01
CA TRP A 661 15.73 -3.72 -23.45
C TRP A 661 17.16 -3.47 -23.98
N PHE A 662 17.76 -2.32 -23.62
CA PHE A 662 19.13 -2.02 -24.04
C PHE A 662 20.15 -3.06 -23.52
N LEU A 663 20.04 -3.52 -22.28
CA LEU A 663 20.93 -4.51 -21.70
C LEU A 663 20.75 -5.91 -22.31
N MET A 664 19.59 -6.22 -22.84
CA MET A 664 19.27 -7.48 -23.51
C MET A 664 19.65 -7.46 -24.98
N SER A 665 19.29 -6.40 -25.70
CA SER A 665 19.46 -6.30 -27.14
C SER A 665 20.87 -5.95 -27.58
N PHE A 666 21.75 -5.54 -26.66
CA PHE A 666 23.15 -5.20 -27.00
C PHE A 666 24.15 -6.04 -26.22
N GLY A 667 25.28 -6.41 -26.94
CA GLY A 667 26.34 -7.21 -26.35
C GLY A 667 27.58 -7.23 -27.18
N TRP A 668 28.45 -8.18 -26.89
CA TRP A 668 29.75 -8.37 -27.59
C TRP A 668 29.79 -9.73 -28.24
N VAL A 669 29.66 -9.79 -29.55
CA VAL A 669 29.85 -10.99 -30.35
C VAL A 669 31.20 -10.86 -31.07
N ASP A 670 32.09 -11.84 -30.95
CA ASP A 670 33.42 -11.85 -31.52
C ASP A 670 34.26 -10.58 -31.23
N GLY A 671 34.06 -9.98 -30.06
CA GLY A 671 34.77 -8.77 -29.63
C GLY A 671 34.26 -7.47 -30.27
N LYS A 672 33.18 -7.51 -31.03
CA LYS A 672 32.51 -6.33 -31.57
C LYS A 672 31.25 -6.07 -30.77
N PHE A 673 31.05 -4.81 -30.39
CA PHE A 673 29.81 -4.37 -29.73
C PHE A 673 28.78 -4.07 -30.80
N GLY A 674 27.60 -4.67 -30.66
CA GLY A 674 26.50 -4.47 -31.61
C GLY A 674 25.16 -4.91 -31.03
N MET A 675 24.10 -4.78 -31.83
CA MET A 675 22.81 -5.37 -31.56
C MET A 675 22.89 -6.88 -31.77
N LEU A 676 22.23 -7.62 -30.89
CA LEU A 676 22.25 -9.08 -30.88
C LEU A 676 21.02 -9.61 -31.60
N GLU A 677 21.17 -10.73 -32.27
CA GLU A 677 20.09 -11.56 -32.75
C GLU A 677 19.51 -12.39 -31.58
N ALA A 678 18.25 -12.86 -31.69
CA ALA A 678 17.58 -13.59 -30.63
C ALA A 678 18.38 -14.80 -30.09
N GLU A 679 19.11 -15.50 -30.95
CA GLU A 679 19.95 -16.64 -30.60
C GLU A 679 21.22 -16.28 -29.81
N GLN A 680 21.64 -15.02 -29.84
CA GLN A 680 22.90 -14.51 -29.25
C GLN A 680 22.71 -13.89 -27.85
N LEU A 681 21.57 -14.11 -27.19
CA LEU A 681 21.23 -13.54 -25.90
C LEU A 681 22.24 -13.82 -24.79
N ASN A 682 22.99 -14.94 -24.93
CA ASN A 682 24.08 -15.30 -24.00
C ASN A 682 25.23 -14.31 -23.99
N ASP A 683 25.42 -13.55 -25.08
CA ASP A 683 26.48 -12.55 -25.26
C ASP A 683 26.04 -11.15 -24.87
N SER A 684 24.81 -11.01 -24.34
CA SER A 684 24.23 -9.73 -23.91
C SER A 684 24.96 -9.13 -22.71
N ILE A 685 24.85 -7.81 -22.60
CA ILE A 685 25.32 -7.09 -21.39
C ILE A 685 24.61 -7.66 -20.14
N LEU A 686 23.33 -7.99 -20.24
CA LEU A 686 22.54 -8.56 -19.16
C LEU A 686 23.05 -9.93 -18.72
N ALA A 687 23.39 -10.81 -19.67
CA ALA A 687 24.03 -12.11 -19.39
C ALA A 687 25.38 -11.95 -18.70
N SER A 688 26.18 -11.00 -19.15
CA SER A 688 27.48 -10.66 -18.52
C SER A 688 27.29 -10.20 -17.07
N ILE A 689 26.33 -9.32 -16.80
CA ILE A 689 25.96 -8.88 -15.43
C ILE A 689 25.46 -10.06 -14.62
N GLY A 690 24.55 -10.87 -15.18
CA GLY A 690 24.03 -12.07 -14.55
C GLY A 690 25.13 -13.06 -14.12
N SER A 691 26.11 -13.30 -14.99
CA SER A 691 27.24 -14.18 -14.71
C SER A 691 28.13 -13.68 -13.56
N VAL A 692 28.32 -12.36 -13.44
CA VAL A 692 29.04 -11.75 -12.31
C VAL A 692 28.28 -11.88 -11.00
N ILE A 693 26.93 -11.82 -11.03
CA ILE A 693 26.10 -11.87 -9.85
C ILE A 693 25.74 -13.32 -9.45
N ALA A 694 25.66 -14.25 -10.39
CA ALA A 694 25.33 -15.66 -10.17
C ALA A 694 26.08 -16.33 -9.01
N PRO A 695 27.37 -16.09 -8.77
CA PRO A 695 28.08 -16.68 -7.63
C PRO A 695 27.46 -16.36 -6.26
N ILE A 696 26.78 -15.22 -6.11
CA ILE A 696 26.10 -14.84 -4.86
C ILE A 696 24.96 -15.83 -4.58
N PHE A 697 24.31 -16.36 -5.61
CA PHE A 697 23.16 -17.27 -5.52
C PHE A 697 23.55 -18.75 -5.56
N THR A 698 24.83 -19.08 -5.77
CA THR A 698 25.35 -20.46 -5.68
C THR A 698 24.90 -21.21 -4.42
N PRO A 699 24.91 -20.59 -3.20
CA PRO A 699 24.45 -21.26 -1.98
C PRO A 699 22.95 -21.61 -1.99
N LEU A 700 22.16 -21.03 -2.88
CA LEU A 700 20.74 -21.32 -3.07
C LEU A 700 20.49 -22.46 -4.07
N GLY A 701 21.54 -23.02 -4.66
CA GLY A 701 21.42 -24.12 -5.60
C GLY A 701 21.16 -23.71 -7.06
N TRP A 702 21.35 -22.44 -7.40
CA TRP A 702 21.18 -21.92 -8.77
C TRP A 702 22.49 -22.15 -9.58
N THR A 703 22.86 -23.39 -9.78
CA THR A 703 24.16 -23.74 -10.36
C THR A 703 24.14 -24.96 -11.28
N LYS A 704 22.96 -25.63 -11.41
CA LYS A 704 22.83 -26.81 -12.24
C LYS A 704 23.14 -26.45 -13.70
N ALA A 705 23.87 -27.29 -14.39
CA ALA A 705 24.26 -27.15 -15.80
C ALA A 705 25.12 -25.90 -16.15
N GLY A 706 25.61 -25.13 -15.16
CA GLY A 706 26.29 -23.84 -15.42
C GLY A 706 25.38 -22.65 -15.73
N GLU A 707 24.09 -22.86 -15.78
CA GLU A 707 23.06 -21.87 -16.19
C GLU A 707 22.57 -20.98 -15.05
N GLY A 708 23.30 -20.94 -13.93
CA GLY A 708 22.87 -20.15 -12.74
C GLY A 708 22.71 -18.66 -12.99
N TRP A 709 23.30 -18.12 -14.03
CA TRP A 709 23.13 -16.74 -14.43
C TRP A 709 21.72 -16.44 -14.93
N LYS A 710 21.02 -17.38 -15.60
CA LYS A 710 19.63 -17.21 -16.04
C LYS A 710 18.69 -16.94 -14.87
N MET A 711 18.84 -17.71 -13.77
CA MET A 711 18.07 -17.50 -12.55
C MET A 711 18.40 -16.17 -11.88
N ALA A 712 19.67 -15.76 -11.88
CA ALA A 712 20.08 -14.47 -11.34
C ALA A 712 19.46 -13.31 -12.15
N VAL A 713 19.47 -13.41 -13.47
CA VAL A 713 18.83 -12.44 -14.37
C VAL A 713 17.33 -12.39 -14.13
N ALA A 714 16.62 -13.53 -14.14
CA ALA A 714 15.20 -13.59 -13.89
C ALA A 714 14.82 -13.02 -12.49
N ALA A 715 15.63 -13.24 -11.47
CA ALA A 715 15.43 -12.62 -10.17
C ALA A 715 15.61 -11.10 -10.18
N ILE A 716 16.51 -10.57 -10.99
CA ILE A 716 16.75 -9.12 -11.16
C ILE A 716 15.62 -8.47 -11.96
N THR A 717 15.21 -9.07 -13.08
CA THR A 717 14.09 -8.57 -13.88
C THR A 717 12.79 -8.58 -13.06
N GLY A 718 12.60 -9.59 -12.22
CA GLY A 718 11.52 -9.64 -11.25
C GLY A 718 11.52 -8.53 -10.17
N LEU A 719 12.58 -7.71 -10.06
CA LEU A 719 12.55 -6.48 -9.26
C LEU A 719 11.88 -5.32 -10.03
N ILE A 720 11.89 -5.35 -11.34
CA ILE A 720 11.21 -4.37 -12.19
C ILE A 720 9.71 -4.61 -12.07
N ALA A 721 9.28 -5.79 -12.50
CA ALA A 721 7.92 -6.29 -12.35
C ALA A 721 7.98 -7.82 -12.11
N LYS A 722 7.18 -8.34 -11.21
CA LYS A 722 7.29 -9.76 -10.80
C LYS A 722 6.81 -10.72 -11.87
N GLU A 723 5.85 -10.34 -12.66
CA GLU A 723 5.38 -11.07 -13.83
C GLU A 723 6.48 -11.29 -14.88
N ASN A 724 7.40 -10.35 -15.03
CA ASN A 724 8.50 -10.44 -16.01
C ASN A 724 9.47 -11.59 -15.74
N VAL A 725 9.37 -12.29 -14.61
CA VAL A 725 10.22 -13.46 -14.33
C VAL A 725 9.95 -14.58 -15.32
N VAL A 726 8.67 -14.85 -15.63
CA VAL A 726 8.24 -15.90 -16.58
C VAL A 726 8.68 -15.53 -17.99
N ALA A 727 8.31 -14.33 -18.44
CA ALA A 727 8.72 -13.82 -19.76
C ALA A 727 10.25 -13.80 -19.94
N THR A 728 11.02 -13.44 -18.87
CA THR A 728 12.47 -13.48 -18.93
C THR A 728 12.99 -14.89 -19.09
N PHE A 729 12.43 -15.89 -18.41
CA PHE A 729 12.81 -17.27 -18.66
C PHE A 729 12.47 -17.72 -20.07
N GLY A 730 11.29 -17.33 -20.59
CA GLY A 730 10.90 -17.60 -21.98
C GLY A 730 11.98 -17.12 -22.95
N MET A 731 12.30 -15.84 -22.90
CA MET A 731 13.35 -15.25 -23.73
C MET A 731 14.73 -15.92 -23.53
N LEU A 732 15.12 -16.23 -22.29
CA LEU A 732 16.41 -16.88 -22.00
C LEU A 732 16.47 -18.34 -22.47
N PHE A 733 15.35 -18.98 -22.79
CA PHE A 733 15.26 -20.30 -23.38
C PHE A 733 14.93 -20.28 -24.89
N GLY A 734 14.83 -19.08 -25.50
CA GLY A 734 14.65 -18.93 -26.96
C GLY A 734 13.21 -18.88 -27.42
N PHE A 735 12.26 -18.65 -26.54
CA PHE A 735 10.85 -18.46 -26.89
C PHE A 735 10.54 -16.96 -27.05
N ALA A 736 9.88 -16.59 -28.13
CA ALA A 736 9.49 -15.20 -28.40
C ALA A 736 8.38 -14.76 -27.42
N GLU A 737 7.39 -15.62 -27.21
CA GLU A 737 6.30 -15.46 -26.27
C GLU A 737 6.13 -16.72 -25.43
N VAL A 738 5.63 -16.58 -24.21
CA VAL A 738 5.30 -17.69 -23.31
C VAL A 738 4.04 -17.32 -22.54
N ALA A 739 3.21 -18.32 -22.27
CA ALA A 739 2.02 -18.17 -21.45
C ALA A 739 2.35 -17.65 -20.05
N GLU A 740 1.36 -17.06 -19.36
CA GLU A 740 1.55 -16.51 -18.01
C GLU A 740 2.09 -17.54 -17.00
N ASP A 741 1.76 -18.81 -17.16
CA ASP A 741 2.24 -19.91 -16.31
C ASP A 741 3.51 -20.58 -16.84
N GLY A 742 3.98 -20.21 -18.05
CA GLY A 742 5.22 -20.63 -18.66
C GLY A 742 5.25 -22.11 -19.04
N THR A 743 4.13 -22.69 -19.48
CA THR A 743 4.02 -24.11 -19.85
C THR A 743 5.08 -24.54 -20.87
N GLU A 744 5.38 -23.72 -21.86
CA GLU A 744 6.35 -23.98 -22.94
C GLU A 744 7.79 -24.19 -22.42
N ILE A 745 8.11 -23.55 -21.29
CA ILE A 745 9.47 -23.60 -20.72
C ILE A 745 9.64 -24.60 -19.55
N TRP A 746 8.60 -25.32 -19.16
CA TRP A 746 8.67 -26.25 -18.01
C TRP A 746 9.78 -27.28 -18.18
N GLY A 747 9.88 -27.87 -19.35
CA GLY A 747 10.91 -28.87 -19.69
C GLY A 747 12.32 -28.30 -19.58
N ASN A 748 12.54 -27.11 -20.12
CA ASN A 748 13.82 -26.41 -20.09
C ASN A 748 14.21 -26.02 -18.65
N LEU A 749 13.26 -25.52 -17.89
CA LEU A 749 13.48 -25.12 -16.50
C LEU A 749 13.82 -26.33 -15.60
N ALA A 750 13.19 -27.48 -15.82
CA ALA A 750 13.48 -28.72 -15.09
C ALA A 750 14.90 -29.27 -15.36
N GLN A 751 15.51 -28.94 -16.50
CA GLN A 751 16.89 -29.31 -16.80
C GLN A 751 17.88 -28.45 -16.01
N VAL A 752 17.62 -27.16 -15.83
CA VAL A 752 18.56 -26.20 -15.21
C VAL A 752 18.37 -26.04 -13.70
N MET A 753 17.25 -26.46 -13.14
CA MET A 753 16.97 -26.40 -11.69
C MET A 753 16.66 -27.76 -11.09
N THR A 754 16.80 -27.90 -9.77
CA THR A 754 16.23 -29.00 -8.98
C THR A 754 14.94 -28.54 -8.31
N PRO A 755 13.97 -29.43 -8.00
CA PRO A 755 12.72 -29.04 -7.36
C PRO A 755 12.90 -28.23 -6.07
N ILE A 756 13.93 -28.54 -5.27
CA ILE A 756 14.25 -27.84 -4.04
C ILE A 756 14.80 -26.45 -4.32
N ALA A 757 15.66 -26.30 -5.32
CA ALA A 757 16.20 -25.00 -5.76
C ALA A 757 15.07 -24.14 -6.33
N ALA A 758 14.15 -24.71 -7.09
CA ALA A 758 12.99 -24.06 -7.65
C ALA A 758 12.05 -23.54 -6.57
N TYR A 759 11.77 -24.33 -5.55
CA TYR A 759 10.98 -23.88 -4.39
C TYR A 759 11.70 -22.79 -3.60
N GLY A 760 13.03 -22.89 -3.47
CA GLY A 760 13.89 -21.84 -2.91
C GLY A 760 13.83 -20.55 -3.72
N PHE A 761 13.83 -20.64 -5.06
CA PHE A 761 13.66 -19.50 -5.97
C PHE A 761 12.30 -18.82 -5.81
N LEU A 762 11.23 -19.61 -5.73
CA LEU A 762 9.88 -19.12 -5.43
C LEU A 762 9.87 -18.32 -4.12
N VAL A 763 10.35 -18.91 -3.02
CA VAL A 763 10.35 -18.25 -1.71
C VAL A 763 11.24 -17.01 -1.68
N PHE A 764 12.36 -17.02 -2.37
CA PHE A 764 13.19 -15.82 -2.54
C PHE A 764 12.40 -14.69 -3.21
N ASN A 765 11.72 -14.95 -4.32
CA ASN A 765 10.93 -13.96 -5.04
C ASN A 765 9.69 -13.48 -4.26
N LEU A 766 9.15 -14.32 -3.38
CA LEU A 766 8.07 -13.92 -2.47
C LEU A 766 8.53 -12.92 -1.41
N LEU A 767 9.69 -13.14 -0.80
CA LEU A 767 10.15 -12.41 0.38
C LEU A 767 11.16 -11.31 0.09
N CYS A 768 11.86 -11.33 -1.04
CA CYS A 768 12.83 -10.30 -1.41
C CYS A 768 12.17 -8.93 -1.65
N ALA A 769 12.97 -7.93 -1.98
CA ALA A 769 12.47 -6.61 -2.34
C ALA A 769 11.35 -6.71 -3.40
N PRO A 770 10.27 -5.95 -3.24
CA PRO A 770 9.15 -5.96 -4.19
C PRO A 770 9.52 -5.25 -5.50
N CYS A 771 8.59 -5.23 -6.46
CA CYS A 771 8.76 -4.51 -7.71
C CYS A 771 9.07 -3.02 -7.52
N PHE A 772 9.68 -2.38 -8.51
CA PHE A 772 10.10 -0.98 -8.44
C PHE A 772 8.95 -0.02 -8.13
N ALA A 773 7.75 -0.29 -8.62
CA ALA A 773 6.56 0.47 -8.28
C ALA A 773 6.29 0.46 -6.77
N ALA A 774 6.36 -0.71 -6.15
CA ALA A 774 6.18 -0.87 -4.71
C ALA A 774 7.37 -0.28 -3.92
N MET A 775 8.61 -0.40 -4.42
CA MET A 775 9.77 0.29 -3.84
C MET A 775 9.61 1.82 -3.87
N GLY A 776 9.06 2.36 -4.96
CA GLY A 776 8.70 3.77 -5.05
C GLY A 776 7.67 4.20 -4.00
N ALA A 777 6.66 3.35 -3.74
CA ALA A 777 5.71 3.57 -2.66
C ALA A 777 6.37 3.50 -1.28
N ILE A 778 7.24 2.51 -1.02
CA ILE A 778 8.02 2.41 0.22
C ILE A 778 8.85 3.68 0.45
N LYS A 779 9.60 4.15 -0.57
CA LYS A 779 10.40 5.37 -0.49
C LYS A 779 9.57 6.58 -0.09
N ARG A 780 8.38 6.71 -0.64
CA ARG A 780 7.47 7.81 -0.35
C ARG A 780 6.88 7.74 1.04
N GLU A 781 6.35 6.56 1.44
CA GLU A 781 5.68 6.40 2.73
C GLU A 781 6.67 6.38 3.91
N MET A 782 7.90 5.91 3.69
CA MET A 782 8.99 6.02 4.67
C MET A 782 9.52 7.45 4.83
N ASN A 783 9.38 8.28 3.79
CA ASN A 783 9.86 9.68 3.71
C ASN A 783 11.29 9.90 4.28
N ASN A 784 12.12 8.87 4.20
CA ASN A 784 13.49 8.86 4.71
C ASN A 784 14.31 7.83 3.94
N THR A 785 15.37 8.28 3.27
CA THR A 785 16.23 7.43 2.43
C THR A 785 16.88 6.30 3.23
N LYS A 786 17.29 6.56 4.49
CA LYS A 786 17.89 5.53 5.34
C LYS A 786 16.89 4.41 5.66
N TRP A 787 15.66 4.76 6.00
CA TRP A 787 14.60 3.79 6.27
C TRP A 787 14.17 3.02 5.02
N PHE A 788 14.20 3.67 3.86
CA PHE A 788 13.97 3.01 2.58
C PHE A 788 14.98 1.87 2.34
N PHE A 789 16.29 2.19 2.40
CA PHE A 789 17.32 1.17 2.22
C PHE A 789 17.29 0.09 3.32
N THR A 790 16.94 0.45 4.55
CA THR A 790 16.75 -0.52 5.62
C THR A 790 15.61 -1.49 5.31
N ALA A 791 14.48 -1.00 4.79
CA ALA A 791 13.34 -1.84 4.43
C ALA A 791 13.69 -2.81 3.29
N ILE A 792 14.25 -2.29 2.19
CA ILE A 792 14.65 -3.10 1.02
C ILE A 792 15.73 -4.13 1.40
N GLY A 793 16.75 -3.69 2.14
CA GLY A 793 17.80 -4.58 2.64
C GLY A 793 17.26 -5.69 3.55
N TYR A 794 16.36 -5.35 4.46
CA TYR A 794 15.73 -6.32 5.33
C TYR A 794 14.95 -7.40 4.55
N GLN A 795 14.12 -6.98 3.59
CA GLN A 795 13.33 -7.89 2.76
C GLN A 795 14.22 -8.82 1.94
N THR A 796 15.22 -8.25 1.25
CA THR A 796 16.15 -9.03 0.42
C THR A 796 16.98 -10.02 1.22
N ILE A 797 17.51 -9.60 2.38
CA ILE A 797 18.29 -10.47 3.26
C ILE A 797 17.41 -11.57 3.83
N LEU A 798 16.19 -11.26 4.27
CA LEU A 798 15.26 -12.26 4.78
C LEU A 798 14.92 -13.31 3.72
N GLY A 799 14.57 -12.87 2.51
CA GLY A 799 14.28 -13.75 1.38
C GLY A 799 15.47 -14.68 1.06
N TYR A 800 16.68 -14.13 1.02
CA TYR A 800 17.90 -14.88 0.77
C TYR A 800 18.16 -15.93 1.87
N LEU A 801 18.07 -15.55 3.15
CA LEU A 801 18.34 -16.46 4.27
C LEU A 801 17.32 -17.59 4.35
N VAL A 802 16.04 -17.30 4.09
CA VAL A 802 14.99 -18.34 4.10
C VAL A 802 15.16 -19.30 2.92
N ALA A 803 15.41 -18.78 1.72
CA ALA A 803 15.66 -19.60 0.53
C ALA A 803 16.90 -20.48 0.70
N LEU A 804 17.98 -19.94 1.28
CA LEU A 804 19.19 -20.72 1.61
C LEU A 804 18.88 -21.87 2.58
N CYS A 805 18.12 -21.60 3.63
CA CYS A 805 17.72 -22.64 4.57
C CYS A 805 16.88 -23.74 3.90
N ILE A 806 15.94 -23.36 3.03
CA ILE A 806 15.10 -24.30 2.28
C ILE A 806 15.97 -25.20 1.40
N TYR A 807 16.88 -24.60 0.61
CA TYR A 807 17.73 -25.38 -0.29
C TYR A 807 18.68 -26.29 0.47
N GLN A 808 19.43 -25.76 1.43
CA GLN A 808 20.50 -26.51 2.12
C GLN A 808 19.92 -27.61 3.03
N ILE A 809 18.82 -27.36 3.72
CA ILE A 809 18.15 -28.38 4.55
C ILE A 809 17.39 -29.36 3.67
N GLY A 810 16.73 -28.86 2.62
CA GLY A 810 16.01 -29.71 1.67
C GLY A 810 16.92 -30.74 0.99
N THR A 811 18.09 -30.30 0.51
CA THR A 811 19.10 -31.19 -0.12
C THR A 811 19.70 -32.19 0.87
N LEU A 812 19.86 -31.81 2.14
CA LEU A 812 20.27 -32.76 3.17
C LEU A 812 19.24 -33.87 3.36
N VAL A 813 17.94 -33.52 3.37
CA VAL A 813 16.85 -34.50 3.61
C VAL A 813 16.63 -35.39 2.39
N THR A 814 16.74 -34.86 1.18
CA THR A 814 16.42 -35.61 -0.06
C THR A 814 17.63 -36.33 -0.66
N ALA A 815 18.80 -35.70 -0.66
CA ALA A 815 20.01 -36.22 -1.28
C ALA A 815 21.09 -36.65 -0.28
N GLY A 816 20.87 -36.43 1.03
CA GLY A 816 21.83 -36.78 2.08
C GLY A 816 23.15 -35.96 2.03
N THR A 817 23.22 -34.90 1.20
CA THR A 817 24.42 -34.09 1.02
C THR A 817 24.62 -33.15 2.21
N PHE A 818 25.75 -33.33 2.90
CA PHE A 818 26.13 -32.48 4.02
C PHE A 818 27.36 -31.63 3.64
N GLY A 819 27.24 -30.32 3.74
CA GLY A 819 28.30 -29.37 3.39
C GLY A 819 28.35 -28.15 4.30
N ILE A 820 29.28 -27.25 4.01
CA ILE A 820 29.44 -25.99 4.75
C ILE A 820 28.13 -25.19 4.73
N GLY A 821 27.44 -25.16 3.60
CA GLY A 821 26.14 -24.48 3.45
C GLY A 821 25.08 -25.01 4.41
N THR A 822 25.04 -26.32 4.64
CA THR A 822 24.11 -26.97 5.58
C THR A 822 24.38 -26.52 7.03
N VAL A 823 25.67 -26.43 7.42
CA VAL A 823 26.04 -25.95 8.75
C VAL A 823 25.60 -24.50 8.93
N VAL A 824 25.82 -23.64 7.91
CA VAL A 824 25.39 -22.25 7.91
C VAL A 824 23.85 -22.14 7.99
N ALA A 825 23.10 -22.98 7.27
CA ALA A 825 21.66 -23.00 7.33
C ALA A 825 21.13 -23.36 8.74
N PHE A 826 21.70 -24.39 9.40
CA PHE A 826 21.36 -24.70 10.78
C PHE A 826 21.72 -23.57 11.76
N ALA A 827 22.85 -22.90 11.58
CA ALA A 827 23.21 -21.74 12.39
C ALA A 827 22.21 -20.60 12.21
N ILE A 828 21.76 -20.33 10.98
CA ILE A 828 20.73 -19.32 10.68
C ILE A 828 19.41 -19.69 11.37
N VAL A 829 18.97 -20.93 11.26
CA VAL A 829 17.74 -21.41 11.93
C VAL A 829 17.84 -21.23 13.45
N LEU A 830 18.99 -21.57 14.06
CA LEU A 830 19.20 -21.35 15.49
C LEU A 830 19.16 -19.87 15.87
N VAL A 831 19.73 -18.99 15.05
CA VAL A 831 19.66 -17.54 15.26
C VAL A 831 18.22 -17.06 15.13
N PHE A 832 17.44 -17.52 14.15
CA PHE A 832 16.02 -17.17 14.04
C PHE A 832 15.23 -17.64 15.27
N ILE A 833 15.45 -18.87 15.72
CA ILE A 833 14.81 -19.41 16.93
C ILE A 833 15.21 -18.54 18.15
N TYR A 834 16.50 -18.23 18.31
CA TYR A 834 16.96 -17.36 19.39
C TYR A 834 16.29 -15.98 19.34
N LEU A 835 16.20 -15.36 18.16
CA LEU A 835 15.56 -14.03 17.99
C LEU A 835 14.05 -14.08 18.29
N LEU A 836 13.37 -15.20 17.94
CA LEU A 836 11.96 -15.39 18.24
C LEU A 836 11.69 -15.58 19.74
N PHE A 837 12.56 -16.28 20.47
CA PHE A 837 12.36 -16.58 21.89
C PHE A 837 13.12 -15.64 22.84
N ARG A 838 13.99 -14.79 22.32
CA ARG A 838 14.69 -13.77 23.10
C ARG A 838 13.71 -12.96 23.95
N PRO A 839 13.94 -12.80 25.28
CA PRO A 839 13.06 -12.00 26.13
C PRO A 839 13.02 -10.54 25.65
N TYR A 840 11.82 -9.96 25.70
CA TYR A 840 11.60 -8.55 25.41
C TYR A 840 12.24 -7.71 26.53
N LYS A 841 13.10 -6.74 26.17
CA LYS A 841 13.53 -5.69 27.09
C LYS A 841 12.67 -4.46 26.83
N GLU A 842 11.83 -4.12 27.76
CA GLU A 842 11.15 -2.82 27.75
C GLU A 842 12.18 -1.71 27.66
N SER A 843 12.11 -0.94 26.61
CA SER A 843 12.85 0.32 26.52
C SER A 843 11.84 1.44 26.63
N ASN A 844 11.74 2.04 27.79
CA ASN A 844 10.94 3.23 28.11
C ASN A 844 11.45 4.50 27.42
N THR A 845 12.00 4.41 26.21
CA THR A 845 12.52 5.58 25.54
C THR A 845 11.96 5.69 24.12
N LEU A 846 10.83 6.41 23.99
CA LEU A 846 10.55 7.24 22.81
C LEU A 846 11.59 8.39 22.77
N ASN A 847 12.85 8.07 22.55
CA ASN A 847 13.89 9.07 22.28
C ASN A 847 13.73 9.56 20.83
N VAL A 848 12.73 10.37 20.59
CA VAL A 848 12.72 11.27 19.43
C VAL A 848 13.72 12.39 19.77
N ASN A 849 14.89 12.33 19.16
CA ASN A 849 15.92 13.37 19.31
C ASN A 849 15.44 14.68 18.64
N ILE A 850 14.55 15.41 19.32
CA ILE A 850 14.03 16.72 18.90
C ILE A 850 15.15 17.79 18.90
N LYS A 851 16.24 17.56 19.66
CA LYS A 851 17.38 18.50 19.70
C LYS A 851 18.16 18.69 18.38
N LYS A 852 17.95 17.85 17.37
CA LYS A 852 18.60 18.03 16.05
C LYS A 852 17.74 18.75 15.01
N ALA A 853 16.47 18.96 15.26
CA ALA A 853 15.57 19.63 14.33
C ALA A 853 15.47 21.15 14.52
N SER A 854 15.89 21.68 15.68
CA SER A 854 15.89 23.12 15.98
C SER A 854 17.19 23.85 15.63
N ALA A 855 18.15 23.15 15.01
CA ALA A 855 19.46 23.71 14.65
C ALA A 855 19.78 23.57 13.13
N LYS A 856 18.77 23.68 12.28
CA LYS A 856 18.95 23.89 10.82
C LYS A 856 17.90 24.86 10.30
#